data_32cc3bfdd8045274f61a314b2c4c5528
#
_entry.id   32cc3bfdd8045274f61a314b2c4c5528
#
_cell.length_a   1.000
_cell.length_b   1.000
_cell.length_c   1.000
_cell.angle_alpha   90.00
_cell.angle_beta   90.00
_cell.angle_gamma   90.00
#
_symmetry.space_group_name_H-M   'P 1'
#
loop_
_entity.id
_entity.type
_entity.pdbx_description
1 polymer ?
#
loop_
_entity_poly.entity_id
_entity_poly.type
_entity_poly.pdbx_seq_one_letter_code
_entity_poly.pdbx_strand_id
1 'polypeptide(L)'
;VSTDFSRFTPEYREHLLSFATAEEREEIERLLWPSLSELESSWRVWLPTLFPQFTRGELSFFQIEYMDWLWAALMSKREGKPLPDGENSFMSIWSRAAAKSTFARLAPIMESALLGKGYCLYLGRSQDTANQHLSSIETLLTSDRVRHYYPQLARPRKRETDKNKAWNQKMLHLENGYVIQAVGLDVGVRGANIDDMRVTLLVPDDIDDISDTALQSEQKMDKFLHSVLPTKKQGTLFVCAQNLVLESGVINRIVTGDVPALANARISGPHPRVRNLVTEQQTVKGRQRDIVISGEVTWPGNDSLERVQEDIDTFTLPVFLKECQHELHVDRSGLVLTPWVDKIHVITEEEFESIFHYPRVPAHWPKEVAHDWSNTKSAYHANVVFKLAVSPQNEPLPGCLFIYDPMSFEPNTQADDVAIRILKSIAPEVLVKGVMRSWDDILRAEFERYNLEQFVNSATALIRARRDVLAKVIPPLVGPLLKLYHYRRFRMSHEAADQRNVYRRVYGLPFTGINPRKEGGLEFARHYLRVDPTRKHPFKDMMGWSQTYVVVPNEKKGYPVAIRSDTLHDSDLLRFQFAHWRYAEPHLTANGILDQGPQKLHDDFGNGLQMALVNGGLLAEPLTYNEKVEELIPPDTRLENLMQVSPTSLTGRKTITAAQQLSYDLARHIAKGKLPPRRARFDEYYDAY
;
A
#
# COMPACT_ATOMS: atom_id res chain seq x y z
N VAL A 1 -17.52 62.71 -9.41
CA VAL A 1 -17.19 62.89 -7.97
C VAL A 1 -16.96 61.49 -7.42
N SER A 2 -15.70 61.10 -7.28
CA SER A 2 -15.34 59.86 -6.63
C SER A 2 -15.61 60.01 -5.15
N THR A 3 -16.71 59.50 -4.66
CA THR A 3 -17.00 59.39 -3.22
C THR A 3 -16.16 58.27 -2.65
N ASP A 4 -15.08 58.62 -1.96
CA ASP A 4 -14.19 57.68 -1.26
C ASP A 4 -14.90 57.13 -0.01
N PHE A 5 -15.62 56.04 -0.19
CA PHE A 5 -16.34 55.32 0.87
C PHE A 5 -15.42 54.63 1.90
N SER A 6 -14.11 54.55 1.63
CA SER A 6 -13.14 54.00 2.57
C SER A 6 -13.02 54.79 3.87
N ARG A 7 -13.49 56.01 3.87
CA ARG A 7 -13.46 56.96 5.03
C ARG A 7 -14.60 56.77 6.05
N PHE A 8 -15.58 55.89 5.74
CA PHE A 8 -16.70 55.68 6.68
C PHE A 8 -16.39 54.54 7.65
N THR A 9 -16.77 54.75 8.94
CA THR A 9 -16.65 53.67 9.94
C THR A 9 -17.57 52.48 9.60
N PRO A 10 -17.26 51.27 10.04
CA PRO A 10 -18.11 50.12 9.81
C PRO A 10 -19.57 50.32 10.24
N GLU A 11 -19.78 50.96 11.38
CA GLU A 11 -21.11 51.27 11.92
C GLU A 11 -21.89 52.25 11.01
N TYR A 12 -21.22 53.24 10.45
CA TYR A 12 -21.87 54.20 9.54
C TYR A 12 -22.19 53.57 8.19
N ARG A 13 -21.38 52.63 7.74
CA ARG A 13 -21.66 51.84 6.54
C ARG A 13 -22.88 50.93 6.71
N GLU A 14 -22.99 50.25 7.86
CA GLU A 14 -24.13 49.40 8.20
C GLU A 14 -25.42 50.24 8.30
N HIS A 15 -25.31 51.45 8.85
CA HIS A 15 -26.41 52.39 8.93
C HIS A 15 -26.87 52.85 7.53
N LEU A 16 -25.95 53.22 6.65
CA LEU A 16 -26.30 53.57 5.24
C LEU A 16 -26.97 52.41 4.50
N LEU A 17 -26.45 51.19 4.67
CA LEU A 17 -27.01 50.00 4.06
C LEU A 17 -28.40 49.65 4.62
N SER A 18 -28.75 50.05 5.84
CA SER A 18 -30.06 49.76 6.42
C SER A 18 -31.21 50.52 5.75
N PHE A 19 -30.94 51.67 5.11
CA PHE A 19 -31.93 52.49 4.42
C PHE A 19 -31.97 52.28 2.91
N ALA A 20 -30.97 51.57 2.33
CA ALA A 20 -30.87 51.40 0.90
C ALA A 20 -31.79 50.27 0.40
N THR A 21 -32.33 50.42 -0.79
CA THR A 21 -33.02 49.36 -1.53
C THR A 21 -32.04 48.23 -1.87
N ALA A 22 -32.54 47.09 -2.31
CA ALA A 22 -31.66 45.94 -2.68
C ALA A 22 -30.67 46.31 -3.80
N GLU A 23 -31.11 47.09 -4.80
CA GLU A 23 -30.29 47.57 -5.90
C GLU A 23 -29.24 48.61 -5.43
N GLU A 24 -29.63 49.56 -4.60
CA GLU A 24 -28.71 50.54 -3.99
C GLU A 24 -27.68 49.88 -3.08
N ARG A 25 -28.07 48.84 -2.32
CA ARG A 25 -27.13 48.05 -1.50
C ARG A 25 -26.07 47.40 -2.36
N GLU A 26 -26.48 46.80 -3.44
CA GLU A 26 -25.53 46.12 -4.36
C GLU A 26 -24.56 47.14 -5.00
N GLU A 27 -25.03 48.34 -5.33
CA GLU A 27 -24.19 49.40 -5.89
C GLU A 27 -23.22 49.97 -4.82
N ILE A 28 -23.70 50.20 -3.60
CA ILE A 28 -22.87 50.64 -2.45
C ILE A 28 -21.82 49.55 -2.14
N GLU A 29 -22.19 48.26 -2.12
CA GLU A 29 -21.25 47.19 -1.91
C GLU A 29 -20.18 47.14 -3.02
N ARG A 30 -20.53 47.38 -4.28
CA ARG A 30 -19.57 47.48 -5.41
C ARG A 30 -18.59 48.64 -5.23
N LEU A 31 -19.04 49.79 -4.71
CA LEU A 31 -18.19 50.96 -4.42
C LEU A 31 -17.22 50.70 -3.26
N LEU A 32 -17.53 49.74 -2.40
CA LEU A 32 -16.68 49.33 -1.28
C LEU A 32 -15.65 48.24 -1.66
N TRP A 33 -15.69 47.73 -2.89
CA TRP A 33 -14.73 46.75 -3.31
C TRP A 33 -13.34 47.36 -3.44
N PRO A 34 -12.26 46.60 -3.04
CA PRO A 34 -10.90 47.12 -3.15
C PRO A 34 -10.52 47.40 -4.61
N SER A 35 -9.53 48.24 -4.83
CA SER A 35 -8.94 48.41 -6.16
C SER A 35 -8.24 47.11 -6.58
N LEU A 36 -7.98 46.94 -7.89
CA LEU A 36 -7.31 45.77 -8.41
C LEU A 36 -5.89 45.57 -7.79
N SER A 37 -5.18 46.66 -7.52
CA SER A 37 -3.87 46.62 -6.86
C SER A 37 -3.94 46.17 -5.40
N GLU A 38 -4.97 46.58 -4.69
CA GLU A 38 -5.23 46.13 -3.32
C GLU A 38 -5.65 44.64 -3.31
N LEU A 39 -6.53 44.27 -4.24
CA LEU A 39 -6.96 42.88 -4.42
C LEU A 39 -5.75 41.94 -4.66
N GLU A 40 -4.84 42.33 -5.52
CA GLU A 40 -3.64 41.54 -5.86
C GLU A 40 -2.47 41.75 -4.88
N SER A 41 -2.67 42.43 -3.76
CA SER A 41 -1.65 42.59 -2.73
C SER A 41 -1.48 41.34 -1.86
N SER A 42 -2.56 40.61 -1.61
CA SER A 42 -2.53 39.40 -0.79
C SER A 42 -3.74 38.51 -1.08
N TRP A 43 -3.55 37.18 -1.00
CA TRP A 43 -4.67 36.25 -1.07
C TRP A 43 -5.70 36.48 0.05
N ARG A 44 -5.29 37.07 1.19
CA ARG A 44 -6.18 37.43 2.31
C ARG A 44 -7.15 38.54 1.95
N VAL A 45 -6.87 39.32 0.90
CA VAL A 45 -7.81 40.26 0.28
C VAL A 45 -8.51 39.61 -0.90
N TRP A 46 -7.76 38.90 -1.73
CA TRP A 46 -8.23 38.28 -2.98
C TRP A 46 -9.35 37.25 -2.76
N LEU A 47 -9.14 36.31 -1.82
CA LEU A 47 -10.07 35.21 -1.60
C LEU A 47 -11.43 35.67 -1.05
N PRO A 48 -11.50 36.46 0.05
CA PRO A 48 -12.80 36.93 0.59
C PRO A 48 -13.48 37.91 -0.36
N THR A 49 -12.74 38.65 -1.16
CA THR A 49 -13.35 39.61 -2.11
C THR A 49 -13.99 38.84 -3.27
N LEU A 50 -13.33 37.88 -3.88
CA LEU A 50 -13.84 37.16 -5.04
C LEU A 50 -14.79 36.01 -4.67
N PHE A 51 -14.52 35.32 -3.59
CA PHE A 51 -15.23 34.12 -3.16
C PHE A 51 -15.59 34.15 -1.66
N PRO A 52 -16.44 35.09 -1.22
CA PRO A 52 -16.80 35.24 0.20
C PRO A 52 -17.45 34.01 0.80
N GLN A 53 -18.06 33.16 -0.03
CA GLN A 53 -18.64 31.89 0.41
C GLN A 53 -17.61 30.92 0.98
N PHE A 54 -16.34 31.04 0.62
CA PHE A 54 -15.25 30.18 1.11
C PHE A 54 -14.60 30.70 2.40
N THR A 55 -14.95 31.90 2.83
CA THR A 55 -14.41 32.58 4.01
C THR A 55 -15.49 32.95 5.04
N ARG A 56 -16.68 32.34 4.95
CA ARG A 56 -17.76 32.59 5.95
C ARG A 56 -17.39 32.07 7.33
N GLY A 57 -16.58 31.03 7.43
CA GLY A 57 -16.01 30.52 8.67
C GLY A 57 -14.51 30.79 8.72
N GLU A 58 -13.91 30.61 9.88
CA GLU A 58 -12.46 30.67 10.03
C GLU A 58 -11.78 29.55 9.26
N LEU A 59 -10.77 29.91 8.49
CA LEU A 59 -9.97 28.92 7.73
C LEU A 59 -9.10 28.10 8.68
N SER A 60 -8.98 26.83 8.39
CA SER A 60 -8.04 25.96 9.10
C SER A 60 -6.58 26.31 8.75
N PHE A 61 -5.66 25.98 9.66
CA PHE A 61 -4.21 26.21 9.46
C PHE A 61 -3.67 25.58 8.17
N PHE A 62 -4.15 24.40 7.76
CA PHE A 62 -3.70 23.73 6.55
C PHE A 62 -4.23 24.40 5.26
N GLN A 63 -5.41 25.03 5.32
CA GLN A 63 -5.95 25.83 4.22
C GLN A 63 -5.16 27.14 4.07
N ILE A 64 -4.80 27.77 5.18
CA ILE A 64 -3.92 28.95 5.22
C ILE A 64 -2.54 28.60 4.66
N GLU A 65 -1.97 27.48 5.09
CA GLU A 65 -0.67 26.97 4.59
C GLU A 65 -0.68 26.80 3.06
N TYR A 66 -1.74 26.19 2.52
CA TYR A 66 -1.91 26.03 1.08
C TYR A 66 -1.98 27.37 0.35
N MET A 67 -2.80 28.30 0.86
CA MET A 67 -2.98 29.62 0.24
C MET A 67 -1.71 30.45 0.30
N ASP A 68 -0.98 30.42 1.42
CA ASP A 68 0.31 31.10 1.56
C ASP A 68 1.33 30.55 0.56
N TRP A 69 1.42 29.22 0.42
CA TRP A 69 2.30 28.56 -0.55
C TRP A 69 1.90 28.92 -2.00
N LEU A 70 0.62 28.74 -2.37
CA LEU A 70 0.17 28.98 -3.74
C LEU A 70 0.40 30.45 -4.15
N TRP A 71 0.05 31.38 -3.26
CA TRP A 71 0.26 32.79 -3.51
C TRP A 71 1.73 33.11 -3.70
N ALA A 72 2.60 32.65 -2.82
CA ALA A 72 4.06 32.87 -2.93
C ALA A 72 4.65 32.29 -4.22
N ALA A 73 4.20 31.07 -4.59
CA ALA A 73 4.64 30.44 -5.84
C ALA A 73 4.23 31.22 -7.10
N LEU A 74 2.97 31.71 -7.13
CA LEU A 74 2.47 32.52 -8.24
C LEU A 74 3.16 33.90 -8.30
N MET A 75 3.40 34.55 -7.16
CA MET A 75 4.14 35.82 -7.13
C MET A 75 5.57 35.64 -7.61
N SER A 76 6.27 34.60 -7.18
CA SER A 76 7.62 34.28 -7.69
C SER A 76 7.65 34.07 -9.21
N LYS A 77 6.67 33.35 -9.75
CA LYS A 77 6.51 33.18 -11.21
C LYS A 77 6.24 34.51 -11.92
N ARG A 78 5.39 35.38 -11.35
CA ARG A 78 5.06 36.71 -11.87
C ARG A 78 6.29 37.61 -11.94
N GLU A 79 7.17 37.50 -10.95
CA GLU A 79 8.43 38.26 -10.88
C GLU A 79 9.57 37.60 -11.68
N GLY A 80 9.33 36.48 -12.32
CA GLY A 80 10.35 35.73 -13.08
C GLY A 80 11.42 35.09 -12.18
N LYS A 81 11.17 34.94 -10.89
CA LYS A 81 12.09 34.29 -9.95
C LYS A 81 11.91 32.76 -10.02
N PRO A 82 13.02 32.00 -10.02
CA PRO A 82 12.92 30.56 -9.95
C PRO A 82 12.36 30.12 -8.59
N LEU A 83 11.48 29.14 -8.61
CA LEU A 83 11.07 28.44 -7.39
C LEU A 83 12.21 27.50 -6.97
N PRO A 84 12.52 27.41 -5.67
CA PRO A 84 13.44 26.39 -5.17
C PRO A 84 13.00 24.98 -5.56
N ASP A 85 13.96 24.05 -5.67
CA ASP A 85 13.65 22.66 -5.98
C ASP A 85 12.70 22.06 -4.92
N GLY A 86 11.57 21.48 -5.39
CA GLY A 86 10.52 20.93 -4.55
C GLY A 86 9.44 21.92 -4.13
N GLU A 87 9.67 23.21 -4.11
CA GLU A 87 8.66 24.21 -3.76
C GLU A 87 7.61 24.47 -4.85
N ASN A 88 7.74 23.86 -6.00
CA ASN A 88 6.74 23.90 -7.08
C ASN A 88 5.65 22.83 -6.94
N SER A 89 5.64 22.06 -5.87
CA SER A 89 4.73 20.93 -5.69
C SER A 89 4.13 20.93 -4.29
N PHE A 90 2.80 20.92 -4.19
CA PHE A 90 2.05 20.87 -2.94
C PHE A 90 1.00 19.77 -2.96
N MET A 91 0.95 18.99 -1.91
CA MET A 91 0.00 17.89 -1.74
C MET A 91 -0.90 18.14 -0.53
N SER A 92 -2.16 18.43 -0.77
CA SER A 92 -3.20 18.58 0.24
C SER A 92 -3.77 17.22 0.62
N ILE A 93 -3.16 16.57 1.62
CA ILE A 93 -3.61 15.28 2.13
C ILE A 93 -4.56 15.55 3.30
N TRP A 94 -5.77 15.96 2.96
CA TRP A 94 -6.79 16.39 3.92
C TRP A 94 -7.96 15.43 3.92
N SER A 95 -8.63 15.32 5.05
CA SER A 95 -9.80 14.45 5.22
C SER A 95 -10.96 14.85 4.29
N ARG A 96 -11.93 13.97 4.15
CA ARG A 96 -13.21 14.30 3.52
C ARG A 96 -13.86 15.47 4.28
N ALA A 97 -14.56 16.35 3.57
CA ALA A 97 -15.18 17.58 4.05
C ALA A 97 -14.21 18.72 4.46
N ALA A 98 -12.88 18.56 4.33
CA ALA A 98 -11.89 19.61 4.58
C ALA A 98 -11.74 20.65 3.44
N ALA A 99 -12.65 20.65 2.46
CA ALA A 99 -12.71 21.56 1.30
C ALA A 99 -11.50 21.45 0.34
N LYS A 100 -10.74 20.34 0.34
CA LYS A 100 -9.54 20.15 -0.49
C LYS A 100 -9.76 20.43 -1.99
N SER A 101 -10.82 19.88 -2.60
CA SER A 101 -11.16 20.10 -4.02
C SER A 101 -11.59 21.55 -4.28
N THR A 102 -12.20 22.23 -3.29
CA THR A 102 -12.54 23.64 -3.41
C THR A 102 -11.28 24.49 -3.54
N PHE A 103 -10.28 24.24 -2.68
CA PHE A 103 -9.00 24.94 -2.73
C PHE A 103 -8.18 24.57 -3.97
N ALA A 104 -8.20 23.31 -4.40
CA ALA A 104 -7.53 22.89 -5.63
C ALA A 104 -8.09 23.61 -6.88
N ARG A 105 -9.41 23.84 -6.95
CA ARG A 105 -10.06 24.57 -8.05
C ARG A 105 -9.68 26.06 -8.06
N LEU A 106 -9.25 26.63 -6.94
CA LEU A 106 -8.77 28.03 -6.91
C LEU A 106 -7.42 28.18 -7.64
N ALA A 107 -6.59 27.14 -7.70
CA ALA A 107 -5.25 27.24 -8.30
C ALA A 107 -5.28 27.68 -9.78
N PRO A 108 -6.06 27.09 -10.70
CA PRO A 108 -6.13 27.56 -12.08
C PRO A 108 -6.76 28.95 -12.20
N ILE A 109 -7.69 29.31 -11.30
CA ILE A 109 -8.31 30.65 -11.30
C ILE A 109 -7.27 31.70 -10.89
N MET A 110 -6.52 31.44 -9.81
CA MET A 110 -5.45 32.32 -9.34
C MET A 110 -4.32 32.45 -10.38
N GLU A 111 -3.86 31.32 -10.96
CA GLU A 111 -2.80 31.35 -11.98
C GLU A 111 -3.26 32.16 -13.19
N SER A 112 -4.49 31.96 -13.68
CA SER A 112 -5.02 32.71 -14.81
C SER A 112 -5.24 34.19 -14.53
N ALA A 113 -5.61 34.55 -13.30
CA ALA A 113 -5.80 35.94 -12.87
C ALA A 113 -4.46 36.68 -12.76
N LEU A 114 -3.49 36.09 -12.10
CA LEU A 114 -2.24 36.73 -11.74
C LEU A 114 -1.16 36.66 -12.85
N LEU A 115 -1.14 35.58 -13.64
CA LEU A 115 -0.12 35.35 -14.67
C LEU A 115 -0.65 35.49 -16.10
N GLY A 116 -1.94 35.44 -16.30
CA GLY A 116 -2.58 35.54 -17.63
C GLY A 116 -2.51 34.24 -18.41
N LYS A 117 -1.62 34.14 -19.41
CA LYS A 117 -1.50 32.94 -20.26
C LYS A 117 -0.91 31.75 -19.50
N GLY A 118 -1.46 30.56 -19.74
CA GLY A 118 -0.99 29.32 -19.14
C GLY A 118 -1.86 28.15 -19.55
N TYR A 119 -1.49 26.97 -19.10
CA TYR A 119 -2.21 25.74 -19.39
C TYR A 119 -2.30 24.88 -18.12
N CYS A 120 -3.50 24.74 -17.60
CA CYS A 120 -3.82 23.86 -16.48
C CYS A 120 -4.34 22.51 -17.01
N LEU A 121 -3.70 21.43 -16.57
CA LEU A 121 -4.21 20.07 -16.74
C LEU A 121 -4.84 19.64 -15.42
N TYR A 122 -6.17 19.55 -15.39
CA TYR A 122 -6.95 19.16 -14.23
C TYR A 122 -7.35 17.68 -14.34
N LEU A 123 -6.90 16.85 -13.39
CA LEU A 123 -7.10 15.41 -13.42
C LEU A 123 -8.15 14.98 -12.41
N GLY A 124 -9.06 14.12 -12.82
CA GLY A 124 -9.98 13.39 -11.96
C GLY A 124 -9.77 11.88 -12.08
N ARG A 125 -10.38 11.10 -11.19
CA ARG A 125 -10.38 9.63 -11.25
C ARG A 125 -10.98 9.11 -12.57
N SER A 126 -12.00 9.77 -13.06
CA SER A 126 -12.65 9.49 -14.34
C SER A 126 -12.88 10.77 -15.13
N GLN A 127 -13.16 10.65 -16.45
CA GLN A 127 -13.48 11.81 -17.28
C GLN A 127 -14.71 12.57 -16.76
N ASP A 128 -15.72 11.87 -16.28
CA ASP A 128 -16.92 12.51 -15.72
C ASP A 128 -16.63 13.32 -14.46
N THR A 129 -15.80 12.79 -13.56
CA THR A 129 -15.36 13.53 -12.36
C THR A 129 -14.55 14.77 -12.75
N ALA A 130 -13.62 14.64 -13.69
CA ALA A 130 -12.85 15.77 -14.20
C ALA A 130 -13.75 16.85 -14.83
N ASN A 131 -14.78 16.45 -15.59
CA ASN A 131 -15.76 17.36 -16.18
C ASN A 131 -16.59 18.10 -15.11
N GLN A 132 -16.97 17.43 -14.02
CA GLN A 132 -17.67 18.06 -12.89
C GLN A 132 -16.81 19.14 -12.21
N HIS A 133 -15.51 18.87 -12.01
CA HIS A 133 -14.59 19.88 -11.52
C HIS A 133 -14.49 21.08 -12.46
N LEU A 134 -14.40 20.82 -13.77
CA LEU A 134 -14.33 21.88 -14.78
C LEU A 134 -15.59 22.75 -14.78
N SER A 135 -16.79 22.16 -14.68
CA SER A 135 -18.05 22.88 -14.56
C SER A 135 -18.11 23.76 -13.29
N SER A 136 -17.56 23.24 -12.18
CA SER A 136 -17.45 24.02 -10.93
C SER A 136 -16.49 25.21 -11.09
N ILE A 137 -15.37 25.03 -11.79
CA ILE A 137 -14.42 26.12 -12.11
C ILE A 137 -15.10 27.15 -13.02
N GLU A 138 -15.85 26.73 -14.04
CA GLU A 138 -16.61 27.61 -14.92
C GLU A 138 -17.59 28.48 -14.14
N THR A 139 -18.30 27.91 -13.19
CA THR A 139 -19.21 28.64 -12.30
C THR A 139 -18.48 29.72 -11.49
N LEU A 140 -17.31 29.42 -10.95
CA LEU A 140 -16.49 30.40 -10.22
C LEU A 140 -15.96 31.51 -11.14
N LEU A 141 -15.47 31.16 -12.33
CA LEU A 141 -14.96 32.12 -13.33
C LEU A 141 -16.05 33.08 -13.83
N THR A 142 -17.29 32.61 -13.90
CA THR A 142 -18.42 33.41 -14.41
C THR A 142 -19.15 34.19 -13.31
N SER A 143 -18.70 34.15 -12.05
CA SER A 143 -19.26 34.91 -10.94
C SER A 143 -19.11 36.42 -11.18
N ASP A 144 -20.02 37.24 -10.63
CA ASP A 144 -20.07 38.69 -10.87
C ASP A 144 -18.79 39.38 -10.40
N ARG A 145 -18.21 38.96 -9.29
CA ARG A 145 -16.97 39.52 -8.75
C ARG A 145 -15.78 39.23 -9.65
N VAL A 146 -15.66 38.00 -10.19
CA VAL A 146 -14.63 37.66 -11.16
C VAL A 146 -14.84 38.41 -12.49
N ARG A 147 -16.09 38.55 -12.95
CA ARG A 147 -16.42 39.39 -14.13
C ARG A 147 -16.02 40.84 -13.97
N HIS A 148 -16.16 41.37 -12.78
CA HIS A 148 -15.78 42.76 -12.48
C HIS A 148 -14.25 42.96 -12.56
N TYR A 149 -13.49 42.17 -11.82
CA TYR A 149 -12.04 42.35 -11.70
C TYR A 149 -11.24 41.75 -12.87
N TYR A 150 -11.71 40.63 -13.39
CA TYR A 150 -11.03 39.86 -14.43
C TYR A 150 -12.00 39.45 -15.57
N PRO A 151 -12.57 40.42 -16.30
CA PRO A 151 -13.61 40.14 -17.31
C PRO A 151 -13.15 39.16 -18.40
N GLN A 152 -11.85 39.12 -18.69
CA GLN A 152 -11.24 38.20 -19.65
C GLN A 152 -11.22 36.72 -19.18
N LEU A 153 -11.37 36.43 -17.89
CA LEU A 153 -11.48 35.07 -17.37
C LEU A 153 -12.91 34.54 -17.50
N ALA A 154 -13.89 35.41 -17.44
CA ALA A 154 -15.30 35.06 -17.52
C ALA A 154 -15.82 34.91 -18.95
N ARG A 155 -14.95 34.98 -19.94
CA ARG A 155 -15.31 34.92 -21.38
C ARG A 155 -14.49 33.88 -22.12
N PRO A 156 -15.13 33.11 -23.03
CA PRO A 156 -14.41 32.22 -23.92
C PRO A 156 -13.55 33.00 -24.92
N ARG A 157 -12.43 32.42 -25.35
CA ARG A 157 -11.58 32.97 -26.42
C ARG A 157 -12.37 33.05 -27.69
N LYS A 158 -12.43 34.21 -28.31
CA LYS A 158 -13.06 34.40 -29.61
C LYS A 158 -12.16 33.80 -30.69
N ARG A 159 -12.62 32.73 -31.36
CA ARG A 159 -12.07 32.25 -32.65
C ARG A 159 -13.05 32.61 -33.75
N GLU A 160 -12.55 33.04 -34.89
CA GLU A 160 -13.37 33.53 -36.01
C GLU A 160 -14.35 32.49 -36.58
N THR A 161 -14.12 31.21 -36.36
CA THR A 161 -14.84 30.12 -37.03
C THR A 161 -15.72 29.22 -36.17
N ASP A 162 -15.61 29.21 -34.84
CA ASP A 162 -16.40 28.25 -34.04
C ASP A 162 -16.50 28.62 -32.55
N LYS A 163 -17.64 29.22 -32.14
CA LYS A 163 -17.89 29.63 -30.75
C LYS A 163 -17.96 28.47 -29.76
N ASN A 164 -18.29 27.25 -30.21
CA ASN A 164 -18.52 26.07 -29.37
C ASN A 164 -17.25 25.29 -29.04
N LYS A 165 -16.09 25.62 -29.61
CA LYS A 165 -14.84 24.89 -29.36
C LYS A 165 -14.04 25.47 -28.20
N ALA A 166 -14.25 26.69 -27.80
CA ALA A 166 -13.48 27.37 -26.75
C ALA A 166 -13.89 26.91 -25.34
N TRP A 167 -15.19 26.76 -25.12
CA TRP A 167 -15.74 26.24 -23.85
C TRP A 167 -16.60 25.00 -24.15
N ASN A 168 -16.21 23.88 -23.59
CA ASN A 168 -16.92 22.61 -23.68
C ASN A 168 -16.70 21.78 -22.42
N GLN A 169 -17.35 20.63 -22.34
CA GLN A 169 -17.29 19.76 -21.15
C GLN A 169 -15.88 19.29 -20.77
N LYS A 170 -14.88 19.39 -21.66
CA LYS A 170 -13.52 18.92 -21.41
C LYS A 170 -12.48 20.04 -21.35
N MET A 171 -12.82 21.25 -21.77
CA MET A 171 -11.86 22.33 -21.89
C MET A 171 -12.52 23.71 -21.79
N LEU A 172 -11.90 24.61 -21.02
CA LEU A 172 -12.18 26.04 -20.99
C LEU A 172 -10.97 26.78 -21.57
N HIS A 173 -11.16 27.48 -22.69
CA HIS A 173 -10.15 28.34 -23.28
C HIS A 173 -10.59 29.78 -23.07
N LEU A 174 -9.92 30.47 -22.12
CA LEU A 174 -10.30 31.80 -21.66
C LEU A 174 -9.84 32.90 -22.65
N GLU A 175 -10.49 34.07 -22.64
CA GLU A 175 -10.18 35.18 -23.53
C GLU A 175 -8.75 35.69 -23.37
N ASN A 176 -8.15 35.62 -22.16
CA ASN A 176 -6.75 35.96 -21.91
C ASN A 176 -5.74 34.93 -22.48
N GLY A 177 -6.23 33.82 -23.06
CA GLY A 177 -5.41 32.75 -23.63
C GLY A 177 -5.02 31.67 -22.63
N TYR A 178 -5.54 31.68 -21.39
CA TYR A 178 -5.37 30.58 -20.45
C TYR A 178 -6.26 29.40 -20.81
N VAL A 179 -5.76 28.18 -20.64
CA VAL A 179 -6.51 26.96 -20.95
C VAL A 179 -6.62 26.10 -19.69
N ILE A 180 -7.82 25.59 -19.43
CA ILE A 180 -8.07 24.58 -18.40
C ILE A 180 -8.64 23.35 -19.09
N GLN A 181 -7.92 22.24 -19.07
CA GLN A 181 -8.36 20.97 -19.66
C GLN A 181 -8.63 19.94 -18.54
N ALA A 182 -9.82 19.34 -18.58
CA ALA A 182 -10.20 18.25 -17.70
C ALA A 182 -9.92 16.91 -18.34
N VAL A 183 -9.20 16.03 -17.65
CA VAL A 183 -8.84 14.70 -18.13
C VAL A 183 -9.04 13.67 -17.03
N GLY A 184 -9.71 12.56 -17.36
CA GLY A 184 -9.82 11.41 -16.49
C GLY A 184 -8.59 10.49 -16.60
N LEU A 185 -8.14 9.94 -15.51
CA LEU A 185 -7.08 8.92 -15.52
C LEU A 185 -7.51 7.61 -16.20
N ASP A 186 -8.81 7.37 -16.35
CA ASP A 186 -9.36 6.25 -17.12
C ASP A 186 -9.06 6.36 -18.62
N VAL A 187 -9.05 7.57 -19.18
CA VAL A 187 -8.88 7.82 -20.64
C VAL A 187 -7.40 7.92 -21.04
N GLY A 188 -6.54 8.36 -20.16
CA GLY A 188 -5.10 8.59 -20.39
C GLY A 188 -4.81 9.94 -21.07
N VAL A 189 -3.65 10.51 -20.74
CA VAL A 189 -3.18 11.81 -21.23
C VAL A 189 -2.17 11.56 -22.35
N ARG A 190 -2.60 11.65 -23.62
CA ARG A 190 -1.66 11.65 -24.73
C ARG A 190 -1.69 13.01 -25.43
N GLY A 191 -0.52 13.63 -25.59
CA GLY A 191 -0.37 14.85 -26.37
C GLY A 191 -0.95 16.12 -25.73
N ALA A 192 -0.74 16.32 -24.42
CA ALA A 192 -1.10 17.56 -23.72
C ALA A 192 -0.29 18.76 -24.23
N ASN A 193 -0.55 19.16 -25.46
CA ASN A 193 0.00 20.36 -26.09
C ASN A 193 -1.15 21.06 -26.82
N ILE A 194 -1.48 22.27 -26.39
CA ILE A 194 -2.56 23.07 -26.96
C ILE A 194 -1.96 24.41 -27.39
N ASP A 195 -2.07 24.75 -28.66
CA ASP A 195 -1.53 25.98 -29.23
C ASP A 195 -0.05 26.21 -28.88
N ASP A 196 0.79 25.14 -28.93
CA ASP A 196 2.21 25.12 -28.53
C ASP A 196 2.49 25.46 -27.03
N MET A 197 1.45 25.56 -26.22
CA MET A 197 1.60 25.77 -24.77
C MET A 197 1.91 24.47 -24.06
N ARG A 198 2.86 24.53 -23.13
CA ARG A 198 3.16 23.47 -22.19
C ARG A 198 2.35 23.63 -20.92
N VAL A 199 2.14 22.53 -20.20
CA VAL A 199 1.45 22.55 -18.92
C VAL A 199 2.21 23.43 -17.93
N THR A 200 1.54 24.44 -17.37
CA THR A 200 2.05 25.36 -16.35
C THR A 200 1.55 25.00 -14.96
N LEU A 201 0.42 24.32 -14.90
CA LEU A 201 -0.21 23.85 -13.67
C LEU A 201 -0.80 22.45 -13.87
N LEU A 202 -0.47 21.53 -13.01
CA LEU A 202 -0.97 20.16 -12.97
C LEU A 202 -1.75 19.94 -11.67
N VAL A 203 -3.02 19.56 -11.76
CA VAL A 203 -3.92 19.42 -10.61
C VAL A 203 -4.58 18.04 -10.58
N PRO A 204 -3.97 17.02 -9.93
CA PRO A 204 -4.67 15.79 -9.58
C PRO A 204 -5.63 16.03 -8.40
N ASP A 205 -6.92 15.72 -8.59
CA ASP A 205 -7.97 15.87 -7.57
C ASP A 205 -8.81 14.60 -7.47
N ASP A 206 -8.77 13.96 -6.30
CA ASP A 206 -9.48 12.71 -5.97
C ASP A 206 -9.30 11.62 -7.05
N ILE A 207 -8.03 11.33 -7.39
CA ILE A 207 -7.70 10.34 -8.45
C ILE A 207 -7.74 8.89 -7.97
N ASP A 208 -7.58 8.64 -6.67
CA ASP A 208 -7.74 7.31 -6.07
C ASP A 208 -9.17 7.13 -5.56
N ASP A 209 -9.71 5.91 -5.70
CA ASP A 209 -11.02 5.54 -5.21
C ASP A 209 -10.92 4.32 -4.29
N ILE A 210 -11.70 4.31 -3.21
CA ILE A 210 -11.73 3.19 -2.26
C ILE A 210 -12.16 1.87 -2.90
N SER A 211 -12.87 1.93 -4.01
CA SER A 211 -13.29 0.77 -4.79
C SER A 211 -12.25 0.27 -5.80
N ASP A 212 -11.13 0.99 -5.96
CA ASP A 212 -10.07 0.56 -6.87
C ASP A 212 -9.46 -0.76 -6.39
N THR A 213 -9.39 -1.72 -7.29
CA THR A 213 -8.62 -2.93 -7.08
C THR A 213 -7.11 -2.63 -7.17
N ALA A 214 -6.27 -3.51 -6.64
CA ALA A 214 -4.83 -3.36 -6.74
C ALA A 214 -4.36 -3.23 -8.21
N LEU A 215 -4.98 -3.99 -9.14
CA LEU A 215 -4.69 -3.90 -10.57
C LEU A 215 -5.06 -2.53 -11.15
N GLN A 216 -6.22 -1.99 -10.77
CA GLN A 216 -6.63 -0.64 -11.19
C GLN A 216 -5.69 0.44 -10.64
N SER A 217 -5.26 0.31 -9.38
CA SER A 217 -4.26 1.20 -8.80
C SER A 217 -2.93 1.15 -9.54
N GLU A 218 -2.44 -0.05 -9.92
CA GLU A 218 -1.24 -0.20 -10.75
C GLU A 218 -1.42 0.43 -12.14
N GLN A 219 -2.54 0.21 -12.79
CA GLN A 219 -2.83 0.83 -14.08
C GLN A 219 -2.92 2.36 -14.00
N LYS A 220 -3.52 2.90 -12.93
CA LYS A 220 -3.54 4.35 -12.67
C LYS A 220 -2.13 4.89 -12.44
N MET A 221 -1.31 4.17 -11.65
CA MET A 221 0.08 4.54 -11.39
C MET A 221 0.91 4.54 -12.66
N ASP A 222 0.78 3.51 -13.49
CA ASP A 222 1.47 3.43 -14.78
C ASP A 222 1.10 4.62 -15.70
N LYS A 223 -0.20 4.94 -15.81
CA LYS A 223 -0.66 6.12 -16.55
C LYS A 223 -0.13 7.42 -15.95
N PHE A 224 -0.14 7.54 -14.63
CA PHE A 224 0.38 8.72 -13.94
C PHE A 224 1.86 8.92 -14.25
N LEU A 225 2.68 7.88 -14.12
CA LEU A 225 4.13 7.93 -14.36
C LEU A 225 4.49 8.15 -15.84
N HIS A 226 3.80 7.49 -16.76
CA HIS A 226 4.18 7.48 -18.18
C HIS A 226 3.43 8.48 -19.06
N SER A 227 2.30 9.01 -18.60
CA SER A 227 1.50 9.92 -19.41
C SER A 227 1.29 11.29 -18.76
N VAL A 228 1.08 11.35 -17.45
CA VAL A 228 0.79 12.60 -16.72
C VAL A 228 2.07 13.31 -16.30
N LEU A 229 2.90 12.62 -15.52
CA LEU A 229 4.10 13.22 -14.93
C LEU A 229 5.11 13.77 -15.96
N PRO A 230 5.29 13.17 -17.15
CA PRO A 230 6.12 13.75 -18.21
C PRO A 230 5.63 15.09 -18.75
N THR A 231 4.38 15.49 -18.51
CA THR A 231 3.88 16.83 -18.86
C THR A 231 4.44 17.92 -17.93
N LYS A 232 4.88 17.55 -16.73
CA LYS A 232 5.54 18.44 -15.76
C LYS A 232 6.93 18.84 -16.27
N LYS A 233 7.14 20.12 -16.45
CA LYS A 233 8.43 20.73 -16.82
C LYS A 233 8.96 21.56 -15.65
N GLN A 234 10.20 22.02 -15.78
CA GLN A 234 10.73 22.99 -14.85
C GLN A 234 9.81 24.22 -14.78
N GLY A 235 9.40 24.61 -13.60
CA GLY A 235 8.46 25.70 -13.36
C GLY A 235 6.96 25.34 -13.48
N THR A 236 6.59 24.09 -13.83
CA THR A 236 5.20 23.62 -13.71
C THR A 236 4.85 23.50 -12.24
N LEU A 237 3.75 24.14 -11.81
CA LEU A 237 3.20 23.94 -10.48
C LEU A 237 2.44 22.61 -10.44
N PHE A 238 2.58 21.89 -9.35
CA PHE A 238 1.85 20.65 -9.06
C PHE A 238 1.03 20.85 -7.80
N VAL A 239 -0.29 20.72 -7.90
CA VAL A 239 -1.24 20.86 -6.79
C VAL A 239 -2.07 19.59 -6.71
N CYS A 240 -1.84 18.79 -5.69
CA CYS A 240 -2.62 17.56 -5.48
C CYS A 240 -3.61 17.73 -4.34
N ALA A 241 -4.83 17.25 -4.52
CA ALA A 241 -5.87 17.21 -3.51
C ALA A 241 -6.44 15.79 -3.38
N GLN A 242 -6.17 15.13 -2.26
CA GLN A 242 -6.62 13.75 -2.01
C GLN A 242 -6.74 13.47 -0.52
N ASN A 243 -7.66 12.61 -0.11
CA ASN A 243 -7.59 11.89 1.15
C ASN A 243 -6.92 10.53 0.93
N LEU A 244 -6.18 10.03 1.90
CA LEU A 244 -5.61 8.68 1.81
C LEU A 244 -6.72 7.68 2.13
N VAL A 245 -7.14 6.93 1.12
CA VAL A 245 -8.24 5.95 1.24
C VAL A 245 -7.81 4.53 0.93
N LEU A 246 -6.72 4.37 0.16
CA LEU A 246 -6.28 3.08 -0.36
C LEU A 246 -4.77 2.93 -0.19
N GLU A 247 -4.33 1.81 0.38
CA GLU A 247 -2.90 1.51 0.59
C GLU A 247 -2.13 1.44 -0.73
N SER A 248 -2.70 0.78 -1.75
CA SER A 248 -2.12 0.69 -3.09
C SER A 248 -2.34 1.93 -3.97
N GLY A 249 -3.02 2.96 -3.45
CA GLY A 249 -3.36 4.16 -4.21
C GLY A 249 -2.16 4.95 -4.73
N VAL A 250 -2.34 5.63 -5.85
CA VAL A 250 -1.31 6.45 -6.50
C VAL A 250 -0.77 7.52 -5.53
N ILE A 251 -1.67 8.21 -4.83
CA ILE A 251 -1.28 9.30 -3.95
C ILE A 251 -0.61 8.79 -2.68
N ASN A 252 -1.07 7.67 -2.09
CA ASN A 252 -0.36 7.07 -0.97
C ASN A 252 1.08 6.72 -1.37
N ARG A 253 1.28 6.14 -2.53
CA ARG A 253 2.61 5.80 -3.07
C ARG A 253 3.48 7.03 -3.32
N ILE A 254 2.90 8.17 -3.72
CA ILE A 254 3.65 9.44 -3.84
C ILE A 254 4.05 9.96 -2.46
N VAL A 255 3.12 9.98 -1.51
CA VAL A 255 3.36 10.43 -0.12
C VAL A 255 4.44 9.60 0.57
N THR A 256 4.49 8.31 0.26
CA THR A 256 5.47 7.37 0.82
C THR A 256 6.83 7.39 0.09
N GLY A 257 6.99 8.23 -0.95
CA GLY A 257 8.27 8.44 -1.62
C GLY A 257 8.54 7.59 -2.85
N ASP A 258 7.52 6.87 -3.36
CA ASP A 258 7.62 5.94 -4.50
C ASP A 258 7.84 6.65 -5.85
N VAL A 259 7.67 7.95 -5.88
CA VAL A 259 7.83 8.76 -7.09
C VAL A 259 8.96 9.76 -6.89
N PRO A 260 10.18 9.45 -7.31
CA PRO A 260 11.36 10.30 -7.08
C PRO A 260 11.18 11.74 -7.59
N ALA A 261 10.47 11.94 -8.69
CA ALA A 261 10.18 13.25 -9.26
C ALA A 261 9.32 14.16 -8.35
N LEU A 262 8.65 13.60 -7.35
CA LEU A 262 7.82 14.29 -6.36
C LEU A 262 8.33 14.09 -4.92
N ALA A 263 9.51 13.51 -4.73
CA ALA A 263 10.08 13.25 -3.40
C ALA A 263 10.28 14.53 -2.56
N ASN A 264 10.49 15.67 -3.21
CA ASN A 264 10.64 16.96 -2.55
C ASN A 264 9.35 17.78 -2.53
N ALA A 265 8.19 17.18 -2.86
CA ALA A 265 6.91 17.88 -2.79
C ALA A 265 6.58 18.25 -1.33
N ARG A 266 6.05 19.44 -1.13
CA ARG A 266 5.53 19.85 0.18
C ARG A 266 4.23 19.07 0.45
N ILE A 267 4.22 18.24 1.48
CA ILE A 267 3.06 17.44 1.88
C ILE A 267 2.42 18.09 3.11
N SER A 268 1.20 18.61 2.95
CA SER A 268 0.37 19.09 4.04
C SER A 268 -0.58 17.97 4.48
N GLY A 269 -0.25 17.31 5.58
CA GLY A 269 -1.01 16.19 6.12
C GLY A 269 -0.22 14.89 6.22
N PRO A 270 -0.90 13.74 6.46
CA PRO A 270 -2.37 13.60 6.49
C PRO A 270 -3.02 14.33 7.66
N HIS A 271 -4.04 15.13 7.34
CA HIS A 271 -4.84 15.84 8.36
C HIS A 271 -6.18 15.11 8.54
N PRO A 272 -6.34 14.31 9.62
CA PRO A 272 -7.61 13.66 9.94
C PRO A 272 -8.66 14.72 10.31
N ARG A 273 -9.93 14.39 10.17
CA ARG A 273 -11.02 15.30 10.56
C ARG A 273 -11.03 15.56 12.07
N VAL A 274 -10.70 14.53 12.85
CA VAL A 274 -10.58 14.61 14.31
C VAL A 274 -9.26 13.99 14.76
N ARG A 275 -8.45 14.75 15.49
CA ARG A 275 -7.26 14.23 16.17
C ARG A 275 -7.66 13.52 17.46
N ASN A 276 -6.95 12.44 17.79
CA ASN A 276 -7.17 11.67 19.01
C ASN A 276 -8.65 11.28 19.22
N LEU A 277 -9.31 10.89 18.13
CA LEU A 277 -10.70 10.43 18.17
C LEU A 277 -10.81 9.20 19.08
N VAL A 278 -11.66 9.30 20.10
CA VAL A 278 -12.04 8.19 20.97
C VAL A 278 -13.53 7.93 20.78
N THR A 279 -13.87 6.69 20.43
CA THR A 279 -15.24 6.22 20.30
C THR A 279 -15.49 5.03 21.21
N GLU A 280 -16.71 4.89 21.70
CA GLU A 280 -17.15 3.75 22.51
C GLU A 280 -18.44 3.16 21.96
N GLN A 281 -18.53 1.85 21.93
CA GLN A 281 -19.72 1.19 21.48
C GLN A 281 -20.74 1.10 22.63
N GLN A 282 -21.90 1.75 22.48
CA GLN A 282 -22.94 1.79 23.47
C GLN A 282 -24.26 1.22 22.92
N THR A 283 -25.05 0.60 23.79
CA THR A 283 -26.39 0.12 23.43
C THR A 283 -27.43 1.23 23.65
N VAL A 284 -27.86 1.87 22.57
CA VAL A 284 -28.88 2.91 22.59
C VAL A 284 -30.19 2.38 21.99
N LYS A 285 -31.27 2.37 22.78
CA LYS A 285 -32.59 1.84 22.35
C LYS A 285 -32.50 0.42 21.75
N GLY A 286 -31.67 -0.46 22.33
CA GLY A 286 -31.48 -1.85 21.90
C GLY A 286 -30.65 -2.05 20.64
N ARG A 287 -29.97 -1.02 20.12
CA ARG A 287 -29.05 -1.10 18.98
C ARG A 287 -27.64 -0.67 19.42
N GLN A 288 -26.64 -1.36 18.92
CA GLN A 288 -25.26 -0.96 19.09
C GLN A 288 -25.00 0.30 18.25
N ARG A 289 -24.39 1.30 18.88
CA ARG A 289 -24.04 2.58 18.26
C ARG A 289 -22.66 3.01 18.72
N ASP A 290 -21.85 3.47 17.79
CA ASP A 290 -20.52 4.03 18.09
C ASP A 290 -20.70 5.50 18.51
N ILE A 291 -20.34 5.83 19.75
CA ILE A 291 -20.47 7.16 20.33
C ILE A 291 -19.11 7.82 20.41
N VAL A 292 -19.00 9.05 19.95
CA VAL A 292 -17.82 9.89 20.10
C VAL A 292 -17.71 10.34 21.55
N ILE A 293 -16.64 9.95 22.22
CA ILE A 293 -16.37 10.30 23.62
C ILE A 293 -15.50 11.56 23.70
N SER A 294 -14.47 11.63 22.87
CA SER A 294 -13.55 12.76 22.82
C SER A 294 -12.80 12.85 21.50
N GLY A 295 -12.19 14.00 21.26
CA GLY A 295 -11.35 14.29 20.12
C GLY A 295 -11.21 15.79 19.90
N GLU A 296 -10.29 16.18 19.04
CA GLU A 296 -10.05 17.56 18.63
C GLU A 296 -10.33 17.70 17.14
N VAL A 297 -11.36 18.46 16.75
CA VAL A 297 -11.66 18.70 15.33
C VAL A 297 -10.53 19.53 14.69
N THR A 298 -10.09 19.10 13.52
CA THR A 298 -8.96 19.75 12.83
C THR A 298 -9.34 21.08 12.19
N TRP A 299 -10.62 21.29 11.93
CA TRP A 299 -11.17 22.56 11.41
C TRP A 299 -12.33 23.08 12.26
N PRO A 300 -12.05 23.71 13.43
CA PRO A 300 -13.09 24.19 14.34
C PRO A 300 -14.05 25.24 13.75
N GLY A 301 -13.58 26.05 12.78
CA GLY A 301 -14.40 27.06 12.10
C GLY A 301 -15.55 26.48 11.25
N ASN A 302 -15.55 25.18 10.98
CA ASN A 302 -16.58 24.53 10.16
C ASN A 302 -17.11 23.22 10.73
N ASP A 303 -16.46 22.65 11.74
CA ASP A 303 -16.75 21.30 12.25
C ASP A 303 -16.87 21.26 13.76
N SER A 304 -17.58 20.27 14.28
CA SER A 304 -17.72 19.98 15.71
C SER A 304 -17.85 18.49 15.96
N LEU A 305 -17.66 18.04 17.21
CA LEU A 305 -17.82 16.63 17.56
C LEU A 305 -19.26 16.13 17.38
N GLU A 306 -20.25 17.01 17.50
CA GLU A 306 -21.66 16.68 17.22
C GLU A 306 -21.87 16.35 15.74
N ARG A 307 -21.30 17.14 14.82
CA ARG A 307 -21.34 16.85 13.39
C ARG A 307 -20.58 15.58 13.03
N VAL A 308 -19.46 15.33 13.69
CA VAL A 308 -18.70 14.08 13.56
C VAL A 308 -19.56 12.88 13.98
N GLN A 309 -20.31 13.00 15.08
CA GLN A 309 -21.25 11.98 15.52
C GLN A 309 -22.37 11.75 14.50
N GLU A 310 -22.96 12.81 13.96
CA GLU A 310 -24.02 12.72 12.92
C GLU A 310 -23.50 11.98 11.67
N ASP A 311 -22.26 12.23 11.28
CA ASP A 311 -21.65 11.55 10.13
C ASP A 311 -21.33 10.07 10.42
N ILE A 312 -20.84 9.75 11.63
CA ILE A 312 -20.67 8.35 12.06
C ILE A 312 -21.99 7.60 12.07
N ASP A 313 -23.05 8.24 12.51
CA ASP A 313 -24.41 7.65 12.51
C ASP A 313 -24.95 7.44 11.09
N THR A 314 -24.53 8.29 10.15
CA THR A 314 -24.98 8.23 8.75
C THR A 314 -24.19 7.22 7.93
N PHE A 315 -22.86 7.19 8.04
CA PHE A 315 -22.01 6.33 7.19
C PHE A 315 -21.53 5.07 7.89
N THR A 316 -21.61 4.95 9.20
CA THR A 316 -20.95 3.99 10.08
C THR A 316 -19.49 4.37 10.41
N LEU A 317 -19.03 3.99 11.60
CA LEU A 317 -17.66 4.27 12.05
C LEU A 317 -16.58 3.75 11.08
N PRO A 318 -16.64 2.50 10.54
CA PRO A 318 -15.63 2.02 9.60
C PRO A 318 -15.50 2.88 8.33
N VAL A 319 -16.60 3.40 7.81
CA VAL A 319 -16.57 4.30 6.64
C VAL A 319 -16.01 5.67 7.02
N PHE A 320 -16.39 6.20 8.18
CA PHE A 320 -15.86 7.45 8.71
C PHE A 320 -14.34 7.38 8.89
N LEU A 321 -13.82 6.29 9.48
CA LEU A 321 -12.39 6.09 9.70
C LEU A 321 -11.59 6.10 8.38
N LYS A 322 -12.13 5.48 7.34
CA LYS A 322 -11.49 5.46 6.01
C LYS A 322 -11.51 6.83 5.33
N GLU A 323 -12.68 7.45 5.25
CA GLU A 323 -12.88 8.67 4.48
C GLU A 323 -12.41 9.93 5.20
N CYS A 324 -12.53 9.95 6.54
CA CYS A 324 -12.30 11.14 7.34
C CYS A 324 -11.07 11.07 8.25
N GLN A 325 -10.53 9.88 8.52
CA GLN A 325 -9.40 9.68 9.44
C GLN A 325 -8.15 9.13 8.76
N HIS A 326 -8.17 9.00 7.42
CA HIS A 326 -7.07 8.42 6.62
C HIS A 326 -6.70 6.99 7.03
N GLU A 327 -7.65 6.22 7.55
CA GLU A 327 -7.45 4.80 7.78
C GLU A 327 -7.47 4.08 6.42
N LEU A 328 -6.29 3.70 5.96
CA LEU A 328 -6.12 3.10 4.63
C LEU A 328 -6.94 1.82 4.49
N HIS A 329 -7.68 1.73 3.40
CA HIS A 329 -8.36 0.50 3.04
C HIS A 329 -7.34 -0.47 2.43
N VAL A 330 -7.18 -1.60 3.08
CA VAL A 330 -6.52 -2.77 2.51
C VAL A 330 -7.61 -3.63 1.88
N ASP A 331 -7.67 -3.68 0.56
CA ASP A 331 -8.57 -4.60 -0.13
C ASP A 331 -8.10 -6.03 0.13
N ARG A 332 -8.83 -6.73 0.99
CA ARG A 332 -8.58 -8.15 1.31
C ARG A 332 -9.33 -9.10 0.38
N SER A 333 -10.17 -8.59 -0.51
CA SER A 333 -10.83 -9.42 -1.51
C SER A 333 -9.76 -9.97 -2.47
N GLY A 334 -9.81 -11.26 -2.71
CA GLY A 334 -8.84 -11.92 -3.57
C GLY A 334 -7.42 -12.12 -3.00
N LEU A 335 -7.14 -11.75 -1.73
CA LEU A 335 -5.87 -12.11 -1.10
C LEU A 335 -5.76 -13.61 -0.89
N VAL A 336 -4.61 -14.16 -1.23
CA VAL A 336 -4.31 -15.59 -1.02
C VAL A 336 -4.12 -15.89 0.46
N LEU A 337 -3.40 -15.04 1.20
CA LEU A 337 -3.21 -15.15 2.64
C LEU A 337 -4.14 -14.20 3.41
N THR A 338 -5.45 -14.38 3.26
CA THR A 338 -6.50 -13.57 3.91
C THR A 338 -6.33 -13.36 5.42
N PRO A 339 -5.81 -14.31 6.23
CA PRO A 339 -5.62 -14.10 7.67
C PRO A 339 -4.43 -13.18 8.00
N TRP A 340 -3.54 -12.88 7.07
CA TRP A 340 -2.37 -12.07 7.34
C TRP A 340 -2.73 -10.65 7.77
N VAL A 341 -2.20 -10.22 8.91
CA VAL A 341 -2.30 -8.87 9.43
C VAL A 341 -0.93 -8.44 9.95
N ASP A 342 -0.26 -7.52 9.27
CA ASP A 342 1.12 -7.14 9.60
C ASP A 342 1.31 -6.73 11.06
N LYS A 343 0.43 -5.87 11.59
CA LYS A 343 0.49 -5.42 13.00
C LYS A 343 0.44 -6.57 14.03
N ILE A 344 -0.21 -7.68 13.67
CA ILE A 344 -0.36 -8.85 14.55
C ILE A 344 0.77 -9.85 14.32
N HIS A 345 1.09 -10.15 13.07
CA HIS A 345 2.03 -11.24 12.78
C HIS A 345 3.50 -10.84 12.85
N VAL A 346 3.83 -9.56 12.72
CA VAL A 346 5.21 -9.09 12.74
C VAL A 346 5.59 -8.65 14.15
N ILE A 347 6.69 -9.22 14.66
CA ILE A 347 7.30 -8.88 15.96
C ILE A 347 8.78 -8.57 15.77
N THR A 348 9.33 -7.70 16.60
CA THR A 348 10.76 -7.39 16.59
C THR A 348 11.56 -8.40 17.39
N GLU A 349 12.89 -8.42 17.20
CA GLU A 349 13.79 -9.21 18.04
C GLU A 349 13.67 -8.82 19.52
N GLU A 350 13.49 -7.53 19.86
CA GLU A 350 13.24 -7.07 21.24
C GLU A 350 11.92 -7.61 21.79
N GLU A 351 10.85 -7.56 21.00
CA GLU A 351 9.54 -8.11 21.40
C GLU A 351 9.64 -9.62 21.63
N PHE A 352 10.39 -10.35 20.78
CA PHE A 352 10.66 -11.78 20.95
C PHE A 352 11.47 -12.04 22.23
N GLU A 353 12.58 -11.31 22.46
CA GLU A 353 13.44 -11.44 23.62
C GLU A 353 12.69 -11.14 24.93
N SER A 354 11.76 -10.21 24.92
CA SER A 354 10.97 -9.85 26.11
C SER A 354 10.16 -11.02 26.70
N ILE A 355 9.77 -11.99 25.85
CA ILE A 355 8.97 -13.15 26.25
C ILE A 355 9.83 -14.40 26.46
N PHE A 356 10.78 -14.65 25.56
CA PHE A 356 11.54 -15.88 25.54
C PHE A 356 12.90 -15.77 26.23
N HIS A 357 13.35 -14.54 26.49
CA HIS A 357 14.67 -14.25 27.09
C HIS A 357 15.86 -14.72 26.24
N TYR A 358 15.66 -14.83 24.91
CA TYR A 358 16.68 -15.14 23.93
C TYR A 358 16.77 -14.03 22.91
N PRO A 359 17.97 -13.53 22.57
CA PRO A 359 18.11 -12.48 21.55
C PRO A 359 17.78 -12.96 20.12
N ARG A 360 17.66 -14.27 19.91
CA ARG A 360 17.35 -14.93 18.64
C ARG A 360 16.62 -16.24 18.89
N VAL A 361 16.01 -16.78 17.84
CA VAL A 361 15.41 -18.13 17.89
C VAL A 361 16.46 -19.15 18.33
N PRO A 362 16.22 -19.86 19.48
CA PRO A 362 17.22 -20.71 20.14
C PRO A 362 17.68 -21.87 19.25
N ALA A 363 18.94 -22.30 19.46
CA ALA A 363 19.52 -23.42 18.69
C ALA A 363 18.73 -24.73 18.88
N HIS A 364 18.19 -24.97 20.05
CA HIS A 364 17.51 -26.21 20.43
C HIS A 364 16.06 -26.33 19.93
N TRP A 365 15.49 -25.27 19.40
CA TRP A 365 14.13 -25.37 18.81
C TRP A 365 14.12 -26.17 17.52
N PRO A 366 13.09 -26.97 17.25
CA PRO A 366 12.91 -27.63 15.94
C PRO A 366 12.80 -26.60 14.82
N LYS A 367 13.56 -26.80 13.75
CA LYS A 367 13.68 -25.86 12.63
C LYS A 367 13.49 -26.50 11.28
N GLU A 368 13.02 -25.71 10.36
CA GLU A 368 12.88 -26.03 8.95
C GLU A 368 13.42 -24.89 8.09
N VAL A 369 13.91 -25.21 6.91
CA VAL A 369 14.28 -24.26 5.85
C VAL A 369 13.35 -24.47 4.65
N ALA A 370 12.70 -23.42 4.22
CA ALA A 370 11.91 -23.40 3.00
C ALA A 370 12.58 -22.50 1.96
N HIS A 371 12.60 -22.98 0.71
CA HIS A 371 13.22 -22.27 -0.39
C HIS A 371 12.33 -22.35 -1.63
N ASP A 372 11.87 -21.21 -2.14
CA ASP A 372 11.27 -21.11 -3.45
C ASP A 372 12.31 -20.61 -4.46
N TRP A 373 12.63 -21.50 -5.42
CA TRP A 373 13.63 -21.23 -6.44
C TRP A 373 12.98 -20.69 -7.70
N SER A 374 13.42 -19.54 -8.16
CA SER A 374 12.99 -18.95 -9.43
C SER A 374 14.16 -18.82 -10.41
N ASN A 375 13.95 -19.29 -11.64
CA ASN A 375 14.85 -19.08 -12.78
C ASN A 375 14.38 -17.92 -13.69
N THR A 376 13.26 -17.30 -13.39
CA THR A 376 12.61 -16.33 -14.27
C THR A 376 13.28 -14.98 -14.12
N LYS A 377 13.73 -14.40 -15.23
CA LYS A 377 14.25 -13.02 -15.30
C LYS A 377 13.11 -11.99 -15.25
N SER A 378 12.24 -12.10 -14.29
CA SER A 378 11.15 -11.14 -14.10
C SER A 378 11.48 -10.25 -12.91
N ALA A 379 11.21 -8.96 -13.02
CA ALA A 379 11.33 -8.01 -11.91
C ALA A 379 10.39 -8.33 -10.72
N TYR A 380 9.54 -9.35 -10.87
CA TYR A 380 8.52 -9.74 -9.89
C TYR A 380 8.81 -11.06 -9.18
N HIS A 381 9.91 -11.76 -9.52
CA HIS A 381 10.28 -13.02 -8.91
C HIS A 381 11.67 -12.95 -8.30
N ALA A 382 11.80 -13.48 -7.11
CA ALA A 382 13.06 -13.60 -6.40
C ALA A 382 13.29 -15.08 -6.00
N ASN A 383 14.55 -15.44 -5.81
CA ASN A 383 14.87 -16.64 -5.07
C ASN A 383 14.74 -16.31 -3.59
N VAL A 384 13.88 -17.00 -2.88
CA VAL A 384 13.62 -16.70 -1.46
C VAL A 384 13.87 -17.90 -0.57
N VAL A 385 14.48 -17.65 0.57
CA VAL A 385 14.73 -18.64 1.61
C VAL A 385 14.31 -18.05 2.94
N PHE A 386 13.67 -18.83 3.79
CA PHE A 386 13.44 -18.46 5.17
C PHE A 386 13.54 -19.67 6.10
N LYS A 387 13.66 -19.40 7.36
CA LYS A 387 13.65 -20.39 8.42
C LYS A 387 12.35 -20.33 9.18
N LEU A 388 11.83 -21.50 9.51
CA LEU A 388 10.67 -21.67 10.36
C LEU A 388 11.08 -22.45 11.58
N ALA A 389 10.72 -21.97 12.78
CA ALA A 389 10.95 -22.67 14.03
C ALA A 389 9.64 -22.86 14.78
N VAL A 390 9.58 -23.93 15.58
CA VAL A 390 8.45 -24.20 16.47
C VAL A 390 8.93 -24.06 17.91
N SER A 391 8.22 -23.27 18.74
CA SER A 391 8.49 -23.20 20.16
C SER A 391 8.11 -24.50 20.86
N PRO A 392 9.05 -25.12 21.64
CA PRO A 392 8.78 -26.35 22.39
C PRO A 392 7.81 -26.16 23.54
N GLN A 393 7.39 -27.29 24.16
CA GLN A 393 6.43 -27.33 25.28
C GLN A 393 6.87 -26.57 26.52
N ASN A 394 8.15 -26.53 26.77
CA ASN A 394 8.73 -25.88 27.95
C ASN A 394 8.95 -24.38 27.79
N GLU A 395 8.53 -23.82 26.67
CA GLU A 395 8.62 -22.38 26.37
C GLU A 395 7.32 -21.65 26.71
N PRO A 396 7.33 -20.32 26.90
CA PRO A 396 6.14 -19.53 27.26
C PRO A 396 4.94 -19.62 26.28
N LEU A 397 5.21 -19.83 24.99
CA LEU A 397 4.20 -19.94 23.93
C LEU A 397 4.39 -21.23 23.14
N PRO A 398 4.08 -22.39 23.72
CA PRO A 398 4.34 -23.68 23.08
C PRO A 398 3.51 -23.85 21.80
N GLY A 399 4.11 -24.47 20.78
CA GLY A 399 3.46 -24.72 19.50
C GLY A 399 3.27 -23.50 18.60
N CYS A 400 3.79 -22.34 18.95
CA CYS A 400 3.82 -21.18 18.04
C CYS A 400 4.92 -21.35 17.00
N LEU A 401 4.63 -20.86 15.80
CA LEU A 401 5.52 -20.84 14.64
C LEU A 401 6.20 -19.48 14.53
N PHE A 402 7.51 -19.50 14.32
CA PHE A 402 8.32 -18.30 14.13
C PHE A 402 9.05 -18.36 12.79
N ILE A 403 8.68 -17.50 11.88
CA ILE A 403 9.40 -17.25 10.61
C ILE A 403 10.47 -16.24 10.93
N TYR A 404 11.72 -16.54 10.59
CA TYR A 404 12.85 -15.67 10.89
C TYR A 404 13.94 -15.81 9.83
N ASP A 405 14.84 -14.81 9.80
CA ASP A 405 15.99 -14.76 8.90
C ASP A 405 15.59 -15.03 7.43
N PRO A 406 14.55 -14.31 6.92
CA PRO A 406 14.22 -14.40 5.50
C PRO A 406 15.36 -13.82 4.68
N MET A 407 15.61 -14.43 3.52
CA MET A 407 16.64 -14.04 2.57
C MET A 407 16.03 -13.98 1.17
N SER A 408 16.36 -12.96 0.44
CA SER A 408 16.02 -12.81 -0.96
C SER A 408 17.29 -12.69 -1.81
N PHE A 409 17.21 -13.20 -3.03
CA PHE A 409 18.32 -13.19 -3.97
C PHE A 409 17.80 -12.79 -5.34
N GLU A 410 18.64 -12.12 -6.10
CA GLU A 410 18.36 -11.79 -7.49
C GLU A 410 18.00 -13.06 -8.30
N PRO A 411 17.08 -12.95 -9.27
CA PRO A 411 16.80 -14.03 -10.21
C PRO A 411 18.09 -14.49 -10.89
N ASN A 412 18.26 -15.80 -11.02
CA ASN A 412 19.47 -16.47 -11.55
C ASN A 412 20.73 -16.39 -10.67
N THR A 413 20.62 -16.00 -9.40
CA THR A 413 21.73 -16.21 -8.46
C THR A 413 22.16 -17.67 -8.48
N GLN A 414 23.48 -17.94 -8.50
CA GLN A 414 23.98 -19.31 -8.58
C GLN A 414 23.58 -20.09 -7.33
N ALA A 415 23.23 -21.38 -7.52
CA ALA A 415 22.86 -22.25 -6.40
C ALA A 415 23.96 -22.36 -5.34
N ASP A 416 25.21 -22.21 -5.73
CA ASP A 416 26.37 -22.22 -4.85
C ASP A 416 26.36 -21.04 -3.87
N ASP A 417 26.06 -19.84 -4.36
CA ASP A 417 26.02 -18.63 -3.55
C ASP A 417 24.87 -18.66 -2.54
N VAL A 418 23.71 -19.13 -2.98
CA VAL A 418 22.53 -19.32 -2.11
C VAL A 418 22.84 -20.35 -1.03
N ALA A 419 23.44 -21.52 -1.39
CA ALA A 419 23.80 -22.55 -0.43
C ALA A 419 24.77 -22.06 0.63
N ILE A 420 25.80 -21.32 0.22
CA ILE A 420 26.79 -20.74 1.15
C ILE A 420 26.10 -19.74 2.11
N ARG A 421 25.19 -18.92 1.63
CA ARG A 421 24.47 -17.97 2.49
C ARG A 421 23.55 -18.70 3.46
N ILE A 422 22.89 -19.78 3.06
CA ILE A 422 22.12 -20.64 3.96
C ILE A 422 23.05 -21.22 5.04
N LEU A 423 24.21 -21.75 4.68
CA LEU A 423 25.17 -22.30 5.65
C LEU A 423 25.66 -21.27 6.65
N LYS A 424 26.02 -20.06 6.18
CA LYS A 424 26.42 -18.93 7.03
C LYS A 424 25.31 -18.52 8.01
N SER A 425 24.07 -18.60 7.59
CA SER A 425 22.91 -18.27 8.44
C SER A 425 22.56 -19.38 9.44
N ILE A 426 22.90 -20.63 9.17
CA ILE A 426 22.77 -21.76 10.11
C ILE A 426 23.85 -21.67 11.19
N ALA A 427 25.10 -21.50 10.78
CA ALA A 427 26.24 -21.32 11.65
C ALA A 427 27.27 -20.43 10.96
N PRO A 428 27.58 -19.23 11.45
CA PRO A 428 28.57 -18.35 10.80
C PRO A 428 29.98 -18.94 10.81
N GLU A 429 30.30 -19.74 11.82
CA GLU A 429 31.58 -20.40 12.00
C GLU A 429 31.39 -21.89 12.31
N VAL A 430 32.38 -22.69 11.95
CA VAL A 430 32.39 -24.14 12.10
C VAL A 430 33.68 -24.59 12.75
N LEU A 431 33.59 -25.57 13.66
CA LEU A 431 34.74 -26.17 14.27
C LEU A 431 35.41 -27.17 13.29
N VAL A 432 36.59 -26.82 12.80
CA VAL A 432 37.41 -27.66 11.91
C VAL A 432 38.73 -27.98 12.60
N LYS A 433 38.97 -29.26 12.88
CA LYS A 433 40.19 -29.69 13.55
C LYS A 433 40.55 -28.93 14.83
N GLY A 434 39.54 -28.59 15.63
CA GLY A 434 39.73 -27.86 16.90
C GLY A 434 39.85 -26.35 16.79
N VAL A 435 39.67 -25.77 15.60
CA VAL A 435 39.71 -24.32 15.37
C VAL A 435 38.40 -23.86 14.77
N MET A 436 37.81 -22.79 15.28
CA MET A 436 36.66 -22.12 14.72
C MET A 436 37.09 -21.41 13.41
N ARG A 437 36.40 -21.67 12.31
CA ARG A 437 36.66 -21.09 11.01
C ARG A 437 35.38 -20.62 10.36
N SER A 438 35.46 -19.47 9.69
CA SER A 438 34.36 -19.01 8.81
C SER A 438 34.24 -19.91 7.57
N TRP A 439 33.06 -19.93 6.97
CA TRP A 439 32.85 -20.63 5.68
C TRP A 439 33.76 -20.08 4.59
N ASP A 440 34.02 -18.76 4.58
CA ASP A 440 34.89 -18.13 3.58
C ASP A 440 36.36 -18.61 3.71
N ASP A 441 36.84 -18.77 4.95
CA ASP A 441 38.19 -19.27 5.18
C ASP A 441 38.32 -20.75 4.78
N ILE A 442 37.26 -21.55 5.05
CA ILE A 442 37.25 -22.96 4.63
C ILE A 442 37.27 -23.05 3.09
N LEU A 443 36.39 -22.29 2.43
CA LEU A 443 36.32 -22.29 0.96
C LEU A 443 37.62 -21.83 0.33
N ARG A 444 38.20 -20.73 0.84
CA ARG A 444 39.46 -20.19 0.36
C ARG A 444 40.60 -21.19 0.51
N ALA A 445 40.76 -21.76 1.70
CA ALA A 445 41.81 -22.72 1.98
C ALA A 445 41.73 -23.97 1.10
N GLU A 446 40.52 -24.46 0.81
CA GLU A 446 40.37 -25.63 -0.05
C GLU A 446 40.57 -25.28 -1.54
N PHE A 447 40.19 -24.13 -2.02
CA PHE A 447 40.45 -23.71 -3.39
C PHE A 447 41.95 -23.45 -3.63
N GLU A 448 42.66 -22.85 -2.70
CA GLU A 448 44.11 -22.69 -2.74
C GLU A 448 44.84 -24.05 -2.73
N ARG A 449 44.41 -24.98 -1.85
CA ARG A 449 44.98 -26.29 -1.74
C ARG A 449 44.93 -27.08 -3.04
N TYR A 450 43.85 -26.97 -3.80
CA TYR A 450 43.68 -27.67 -5.07
C TYR A 450 44.16 -26.89 -6.30
N ASN A 451 44.61 -25.64 -6.12
CA ASN A 451 45.12 -24.75 -7.17
C ASN A 451 44.23 -24.67 -8.41
N LEU A 452 42.88 -24.59 -8.18
CA LEU A 452 41.87 -24.77 -9.23
C LEU A 452 41.93 -23.73 -10.34
N GLU A 453 42.46 -22.55 -10.08
CA GLU A 453 42.53 -21.46 -11.05
C GLU A 453 43.51 -21.74 -12.21
N GLN A 454 44.50 -22.61 -12.01
CA GLN A 454 45.51 -22.94 -13.04
C GLN A 454 45.05 -24.01 -14.04
N PHE A 455 44.00 -24.76 -13.75
CA PHE A 455 43.62 -25.94 -14.53
C PHE A 455 42.44 -25.80 -15.47
N VAL A 456 41.85 -24.56 -15.59
CA VAL A 456 40.52 -24.49 -16.19
C VAL A 456 40.44 -23.46 -17.30
N ASN A 457 40.17 -23.91 -18.50
CA ASN A 457 40.01 -23.11 -19.71
C ASN A 457 38.58 -22.53 -19.89
N SER A 458 37.65 -22.82 -19.01
CA SER A 458 36.27 -22.26 -19.07
C SER A 458 35.63 -22.12 -17.70
N ALA A 459 34.74 -21.12 -17.56
CA ALA A 459 34.00 -20.87 -16.32
C ALA A 459 33.16 -22.09 -15.87
N THR A 460 32.55 -22.82 -16.81
CA THR A 460 31.74 -23.99 -16.51
C THR A 460 32.57 -25.15 -15.94
N ALA A 461 33.78 -25.36 -16.47
CA ALA A 461 34.67 -26.38 -15.97
C ALA A 461 35.23 -26.02 -14.58
N LEU A 462 35.49 -24.73 -14.33
CA LEU A 462 35.88 -24.25 -13.01
C LEU A 462 34.77 -24.48 -11.96
N ILE A 463 33.52 -24.13 -12.26
CA ILE A 463 32.38 -24.40 -11.38
C ILE A 463 32.27 -25.89 -11.05
N ARG A 464 32.41 -26.77 -12.05
CA ARG A 464 32.36 -28.22 -11.85
C ARG A 464 33.51 -28.68 -10.95
N ALA A 465 34.75 -28.27 -11.23
CA ALA A 465 35.90 -28.62 -10.41
C ALA A 465 35.78 -28.14 -8.96
N ARG A 466 35.30 -26.91 -8.76
CA ARG A 466 35.00 -26.36 -7.42
C ARG A 466 33.95 -27.22 -6.68
N ARG A 467 32.85 -27.59 -7.34
CA ARG A 467 31.82 -28.44 -6.76
C ARG A 467 32.34 -29.84 -6.38
N ASP A 468 33.22 -30.44 -7.18
CA ASP A 468 33.82 -31.75 -6.90
C ASP A 468 34.71 -31.73 -5.63
N VAL A 469 35.39 -30.60 -5.38
CA VAL A 469 36.17 -30.38 -4.15
C VAL A 469 35.24 -30.17 -2.97
N LEU A 470 34.28 -29.26 -3.08
CA LEU A 470 33.34 -28.91 -2.02
C LEU A 470 32.48 -30.08 -1.57
N ALA A 471 32.08 -30.98 -2.51
CA ALA A 471 31.33 -32.20 -2.22
C ALA A 471 32.05 -33.17 -1.28
N LYS A 472 33.36 -33.08 -1.17
CA LYS A 472 34.16 -33.91 -0.24
C LYS A 472 34.35 -33.26 1.12
N VAL A 473 34.33 -31.95 1.18
CA VAL A 473 34.70 -31.16 2.40
C VAL A 473 33.49 -30.70 3.16
N ILE A 474 32.47 -30.15 2.49
CA ILE A 474 31.35 -29.45 3.14
C ILE A 474 30.34 -30.41 3.79
N PRO A 475 29.84 -31.48 3.14
CA PRO A 475 28.80 -32.33 3.71
C PRO A 475 29.17 -32.97 5.05
N PRO A 476 30.43 -33.44 5.30
CA PRO A 476 30.83 -33.97 6.59
C PRO A 476 30.75 -32.91 7.74
N LEU A 477 30.91 -31.64 7.43
CA LEU A 477 30.79 -30.55 8.42
C LEU A 477 29.32 -30.18 8.68
N VAL A 478 28.49 -30.20 7.64
CA VAL A 478 27.10 -29.75 7.71
C VAL A 478 26.21 -30.71 8.48
N GLY A 479 26.33 -32.01 8.27
CA GLY A 479 25.50 -33.01 8.93
C GLY A 479 25.46 -32.88 10.47
N PRO A 480 26.62 -32.79 11.17
CA PRO A 480 26.64 -32.53 12.61
C PRO A 480 26.01 -31.19 13.02
N LEU A 481 26.21 -30.11 12.22
CA LEU A 481 25.62 -28.79 12.48
C LEU A 481 24.11 -28.83 12.42
N LEU A 482 23.54 -29.48 11.42
CA LEU A 482 22.07 -29.56 11.29
C LEU A 482 21.45 -30.26 12.50
N LYS A 483 22.12 -31.30 13.04
CA LYS A 483 21.69 -31.97 14.26
C LYS A 483 21.83 -31.06 15.50
N LEU A 484 22.96 -30.38 15.63
CA LEU A 484 23.24 -29.48 16.75
C LEU A 484 22.24 -28.33 16.82
N TYR A 485 21.88 -27.77 15.67
CA TYR A 485 20.92 -26.66 15.57
C TYR A 485 19.47 -27.10 15.32
N HIS A 486 19.16 -28.38 15.49
CA HIS A 486 17.84 -29.00 15.38
C HIS A 486 17.11 -28.73 14.07
N TYR A 487 17.83 -28.64 12.94
CA TYR A 487 17.22 -28.56 11.62
C TYR A 487 16.70 -29.93 11.19
N ARG A 488 15.36 -30.04 11.03
CA ARG A 488 14.70 -31.32 10.75
C ARG A 488 14.30 -31.48 9.29
N ARG A 489 13.95 -30.37 8.63
CA ARG A 489 13.41 -30.37 7.29
C ARG A 489 14.04 -29.29 6.43
N PHE A 490 14.19 -29.61 5.14
CA PHE A 490 14.59 -28.69 4.08
C PHE A 490 13.64 -28.90 2.88
N ARG A 491 12.81 -27.89 2.59
CA ARG A 491 11.76 -27.96 1.58
C ARG A 491 12.06 -27.02 0.42
N MET A 492 11.81 -27.50 -0.79
CA MET A 492 12.05 -26.73 -2.01
C MET A 492 11.03 -27.12 -3.09
N SER A 493 10.75 -26.24 -4.04
CA SER A 493 9.93 -26.55 -5.20
C SER A 493 10.41 -27.82 -5.91
N HIS A 494 9.47 -28.68 -6.30
CA HIS A 494 9.78 -29.95 -7.01
C HIS A 494 10.40 -29.70 -8.39
N GLU A 495 10.17 -28.55 -9.01
CA GLU A 495 10.71 -28.15 -10.31
C GLU A 495 12.21 -27.87 -10.27
N ALA A 496 12.77 -27.54 -9.12
CA ALA A 496 14.19 -27.22 -8.93
C ALA A 496 15.06 -28.44 -8.65
N ALA A 497 14.93 -29.53 -9.44
CA ALA A 497 15.62 -30.80 -9.19
C ALA A 497 17.14 -30.67 -9.27
N ASP A 498 17.67 -29.93 -10.24
CA ASP A 498 19.11 -29.75 -10.43
C ASP A 498 19.74 -28.99 -9.26
N GLN A 499 19.08 -27.93 -8.79
CA GLN A 499 19.54 -27.15 -7.66
C GLN A 499 19.49 -27.96 -6.35
N ARG A 500 18.44 -28.74 -6.13
CA ARG A 500 18.40 -29.72 -5.02
C ARG A 500 19.55 -30.68 -5.03
N ASN A 501 19.93 -31.21 -6.22
CA ASN A 501 21.08 -32.08 -6.33
C ASN A 501 22.38 -31.39 -5.95
N VAL A 502 22.58 -30.13 -6.35
CA VAL A 502 23.74 -29.32 -5.93
C VAL A 502 23.74 -29.16 -4.40
N TYR A 503 22.62 -28.74 -3.81
CA TYR A 503 22.50 -28.54 -2.37
C TYR A 503 22.80 -29.82 -1.58
N ARG A 504 22.26 -30.95 -2.00
CA ARG A 504 22.45 -32.24 -1.31
C ARG A 504 23.85 -32.79 -1.47
N ARG A 505 24.38 -32.83 -2.69
CA ARG A 505 25.65 -33.49 -3.02
C ARG A 505 26.86 -32.65 -2.70
N VAL A 506 26.79 -31.34 -2.94
CA VAL A 506 27.92 -30.42 -2.77
C VAL A 506 27.95 -29.82 -1.37
N TYR A 507 26.79 -29.40 -0.86
CA TYR A 507 26.70 -28.63 0.41
C TYR A 507 26.13 -29.45 1.56
N GLY A 508 25.68 -30.66 1.38
CA GLY A 508 25.12 -31.47 2.45
C GLY A 508 23.78 -30.99 3.00
N LEU A 509 23.11 -30.05 2.31
CA LEU A 509 21.80 -29.53 2.67
C LEU A 509 20.69 -30.45 2.13
N PRO A 510 19.91 -31.15 2.97
CA PRO A 510 19.06 -32.28 2.56
C PRO A 510 17.70 -31.81 2.01
N PHE A 511 17.68 -30.86 1.05
CA PHE A 511 16.46 -30.38 0.43
C PHE A 511 15.64 -31.49 -0.24
N THR A 512 14.35 -31.51 0.03
CA THR A 512 13.36 -32.40 -0.62
C THR A 512 12.40 -31.56 -1.46
N GLY A 513 12.03 -32.11 -2.63
CA GLY A 513 11.09 -31.45 -3.54
C GLY A 513 9.65 -31.68 -3.11
N ILE A 514 8.88 -30.62 -3.10
CA ILE A 514 7.45 -30.62 -2.72
C ILE A 514 6.63 -29.86 -3.75
N ASN A 515 5.39 -30.31 -3.99
CA ASN A 515 4.39 -29.56 -4.72
C ASN A 515 3.32 -29.05 -3.75
N PRO A 516 3.41 -27.80 -3.28
CA PRO A 516 2.52 -27.29 -2.24
C PRO A 516 1.05 -27.25 -2.66
N ARG A 517 0.76 -27.08 -3.95
CA ARG A 517 -0.61 -27.05 -4.48
C ARG A 517 -1.32 -28.41 -4.37
N LYS A 518 -0.57 -29.50 -4.54
CA LYS A 518 -1.12 -30.87 -4.46
C LYS A 518 -1.27 -31.36 -3.02
N GLU A 519 -0.58 -30.76 -2.08
CA GLU A 519 -0.42 -31.27 -0.71
C GLU A 519 -1.07 -30.35 0.36
N GLY A 520 -1.95 -29.44 -0.06
CA GLY A 520 -2.76 -28.62 0.86
C GLY A 520 -1.99 -27.55 1.63
N GLY A 521 -0.77 -27.21 1.18
CA GLY A 521 0.10 -26.25 1.90
C GLY A 521 -0.55 -24.89 2.16
N LEU A 522 -1.37 -24.39 1.22
CA LEU A 522 -2.06 -23.12 1.36
C LEU A 522 -3.09 -23.13 2.49
N GLU A 523 -3.85 -24.21 2.63
CA GLU A 523 -4.87 -24.32 3.68
C GLU A 523 -4.22 -24.34 5.07
N PHE A 524 -3.10 -25.06 5.23
CA PHE A 524 -2.31 -25.02 6.45
C PHE A 524 -1.73 -23.62 6.72
N ALA A 525 -1.20 -22.93 5.69
CA ALA A 525 -0.69 -21.58 5.85
C ALA A 525 -1.78 -20.62 6.36
N ARG A 526 -2.97 -20.67 5.78
CA ARG A 526 -4.12 -19.87 6.25
C ARG A 526 -4.58 -20.24 7.64
N HIS A 527 -4.58 -21.53 7.97
CA HIS A 527 -4.96 -22.00 9.29
C HIS A 527 -4.04 -21.44 10.37
N TYR A 528 -2.72 -21.58 10.20
CA TYR A 528 -1.74 -21.13 11.19
C TYR A 528 -1.54 -19.61 11.25
N LEU A 529 -1.93 -18.88 10.19
CA LEU A 529 -1.97 -17.41 10.18
C LEU A 529 -3.28 -16.85 10.74
N ARG A 530 -4.24 -17.69 11.13
CA ARG A 530 -5.53 -17.19 11.64
C ARG A 530 -5.35 -16.36 12.90
N VAL A 531 -6.06 -15.22 12.93
CA VAL A 531 -6.07 -14.32 14.10
C VAL A 531 -7.30 -14.59 14.94
N ASP A 532 -7.10 -14.76 16.24
CA ASP A 532 -8.14 -14.76 17.26
C ASP A 532 -8.25 -13.34 17.85
N PRO A 533 -9.29 -12.58 17.51
CA PRO A 533 -9.45 -11.20 17.98
C PRO A 533 -9.85 -11.09 19.45
N THR A 534 -10.26 -12.21 20.08
CA THR A 534 -10.72 -12.24 21.49
C THR A 534 -9.59 -12.44 22.48
N ARG A 535 -8.40 -12.83 22.01
CA ARG A 535 -7.24 -13.08 22.85
C ARG A 535 -6.23 -11.93 22.77
N LYS A 536 -5.59 -11.64 23.92
CA LYS A 536 -4.52 -10.63 23.97
C LYS A 536 -3.31 -11.10 23.16
N HIS A 537 -2.71 -10.15 22.43
CA HIS A 537 -1.46 -10.39 21.71
C HIS A 537 -0.32 -10.68 22.71
N PRO A 538 0.48 -11.75 22.52
CA PRO A 538 1.49 -12.11 23.51
C PRO A 538 2.67 -11.13 23.60
N PHE A 539 2.99 -10.42 22.51
CA PHE A 539 4.16 -9.56 22.41
C PHE A 539 3.81 -8.06 22.46
N LYS A 540 2.55 -7.69 22.31
CA LYS A 540 2.10 -6.29 22.17
C LYS A 540 0.90 -6.00 23.05
N ASP A 541 0.75 -4.76 23.47
CA ASP A 541 -0.42 -4.34 24.24
C ASP A 541 -1.61 -4.04 23.30
N MET A 542 -2.14 -5.09 22.70
CA MET A 542 -3.29 -5.06 21.81
C MET A 542 -4.03 -6.41 21.83
N MET A 543 -5.22 -6.43 21.26
CA MET A 543 -5.97 -7.67 21.00
C MET A 543 -5.54 -8.28 19.65
N GLY A 544 -5.66 -9.60 19.54
CA GLY A 544 -5.33 -10.34 18.33
C GLY A 544 -4.17 -11.32 18.54
N TRP A 545 -4.49 -12.57 18.82
CA TRP A 545 -3.54 -13.67 18.94
C TRP A 545 -3.42 -14.42 17.62
N SER A 546 -2.21 -14.84 17.24
CA SER A 546 -1.97 -15.76 16.13
C SER A 546 -1.03 -16.88 16.57
N GLN A 547 -1.07 -18.00 15.84
CA GLN A 547 -0.11 -19.09 16.06
C GLN A 547 1.21 -18.87 15.32
N THR A 548 1.26 -17.96 14.34
CA THR A 548 2.43 -17.69 13.49
C THR A 548 2.88 -16.25 13.63
N TYR A 549 4.16 -16.04 13.83
CA TYR A 549 4.80 -14.74 13.91
C TYR A 549 6.03 -14.66 13.02
N VAL A 550 6.31 -13.48 12.49
CA VAL A 550 7.53 -13.16 11.74
C VAL A 550 8.42 -12.29 12.61
N VAL A 551 9.60 -12.78 12.93
CA VAL A 551 10.60 -12.04 13.72
C VAL A 551 11.45 -11.20 12.78
N VAL A 552 11.46 -9.89 12.99
CA VAL A 552 12.24 -8.94 12.20
C VAL A 552 13.26 -8.20 13.04
N PRO A 553 14.39 -7.72 12.47
CA PRO A 553 15.30 -6.83 13.16
C PRO A 553 14.62 -5.59 13.73
N ASN A 554 15.15 -5.03 14.83
CA ASN A 554 14.53 -3.90 15.53
C ASN A 554 14.37 -2.65 14.68
N GLU A 555 15.29 -2.37 13.77
CA GLU A 555 15.21 -1.29 12.80
C GLU A 555 14.08 -1.45 11.77
N LYS A 556 13.53 -2.64 11.62
CA LYS A 556 12.43 -2.98 10.71
C LYS A 556 11.06 -2.96 11.38
N LYS A 557 10.92 -2.29 12.52
CA LYS A 557 9.66 -2.20 13.28
C LYS A 557 8.53 -1.53 12.51
N GLY A 558 8.85 -0.54 11.64
CA GLY A 558 7.87 0.12 10.77
C GLY A 558 7.31 -0.80 9.70
N TYR A 559 6.11 -0.49 9.18
CA TYR A 559 5.62 -1.14 7.96
C TYR A 559 6.57 -0.76 6.80
N PRO A 560 7.03 -1.72 5.99
CA PRO A 560 7.82 -1.35 4.82
C PRO A 560 6.94 -0.49 3.94
N VAL A 561 7.45 0.68 3.64
CA VAL A 561 6.90 1.55 2.61
C VAL A 561 7.19 0.86 1.29
N ALA A 562 6.27 0.00 0.91
CA ALA A 562 6.47 -0.87 -0.22
C ALA A 562 6.02 -0.18 -1.47
N ILE A 563 6.91 -0.13 -2.38
CA ILE A 563 6.80 0.57 -3.62
C ILE A 563 6.86 -0.39 -4.78
N ARG A 564 7.83 -1.25 -4.75
CA ARG A 564 8.07 -2.24 -5.80
C ARG A 564 8.71 -3.45 -5.15
N SER A 565 8.23 -4.63 -5.50
CA SER A 565 8.82 -5.87 -4.98
C SER A 565 10.29 -6.03 -5.37
N ASP A 566 10.72 -5.42 -6.48
CA ASP A 566 12.10 -5.43 -6.96
C ASP A 566 13.06 -4.53 -6.16
N THR A 567 12.52 -3.62 -5.32
CA THR A 567 13.32 -2.75 -4.44
C THR A 567 13.35 -3.24 -3.00
N LEU A 568 12.52 -4.21 -2.65
CA LEU A 568 12.43 -4.78 -1.32
C LEU A 568 13.27 -6.04 -1.19
N HIS A 569 13.86 -6.22 -0.01
CA HIS A 569 14.72 -7.36 0.31
C HIS A 569 14.31 -8.02 1.63
N ASP A 570 14.59 -9.30 1.72
CA ASP A 570 14.52 -10.08 2.95
C ASP A 570 13.16 -9.95 3.69
N SER A 571 13.14 -9.42 4.90
CA SER A 571 11.93 -9.30 5.72
C SER A 571 10.89 -8.34 5.14
N ASP A 572 11.31 -7.27 4.46
CA ASP A 572 10.40 -6.31 3.85
C ASP A 572 9.70 -6.92 2.63
N LEU A 573 10.44 -7.67 1.82
CA LEU A 573 9.87 -8.41 0.68
C LEU A 573 8.87 -9.48 1.16
N LEU A 574 9.21 -10.22 2.21
CA LEU A 574 8.32 -11.23 2.81
C LEU A 574 6.99 -10.60 3.25
N ARG A 575 7.06 -9.53 4.03
CA ARG A 575 5.87 -8.82 4.54
C ARG A 575 5.02 -8.28 3.40
N PHE A 576 5.66 -7.68 2.41
CA PHE A 576 4.99 -7.20 1.21
C PHE A 576 4.27 -8.34 0.47
N GLN A 577 4.94 -9.43 0.18
CA GLN A 577 4.35 -10.55 -0.54
C GLN A 577 3.19 -11.18 0.23
N PHE A 578 3.30 -11.33 1.56
CA PHE A 578 2.20 -11.87 2.38
C PHE A 578 0.97 -10.96 2.39
N ALA A 579 1.16 -9.64 2.34
CA ALA A 579 0.08 -8.66 2.33
C ALA A 579 -0.57 -8.50 0.94
N HIS A 580 0.17 -8.75 -0.16
CA HIS A 580 -0.27 -8.39 -1.52
C HIS A 580 -0.46 -9.58 -2.45
N TRP A 581 -0.15 -10.82 -2.03
CA TRP A 581 -0.35 -11.99 -2.86
C TRP A 581 -1.83 -12.27 -3.10
N ARG A 582 -2.24 -12.31 -4.38
CA ARG A 582 -3.64 -12.36 -4.80
C ARG A 582 -3.94 -13.57 -5.67
N TYR A 583 -5.22 -13.90 -5.78
CA TYR A 583 -5.72 -14.78 -6.82
C TYR A 583 -5.71 -14.07 -8.18
N ALA A 584 -5.42 -14.84 -9.25
CA ALA A 584 -5.60 -14.37 -10.61
C ALA A 584 -7.10 -14.14 -10.90
N GLU A 585 -7.39 -13.30 -11.90
CA GLU A 585 -8.75 -13.23 -12.40
C GLU A 585 -9.18 -14.59 -12.95
N PRO A 586 -10.44 -15.01 -12.73
CA PRO A 586 -10.93 -16.26 -13.27
C PRO A 586 -10.80 -16.26 -14.80
N HIS A 587 -10.13 -17.28 -15.34
CA HIS A 587 -9.99 -17.44 -16.79
C HIS A 587 -10.26 -18.90 -17.18
N LEU A 588 -10.79 -19.09 -18.38
CA LEU A 588 -10.98 -20.42 -18.93
C LEU A 588 -9.64 -20.96 -19.43
N THR A 589 -9.28 -22.12 -18.92
CA THR A 589 -8.13 -22.87 -19.46
C THR A 589 -8.43 -23.37 -20.88
N ALA A 590 -7.39 -23.83 -21.60
CA ALA A 590 -7.55 -24.44 -22.92
C ALA A 590 -8.54 -25.64 -22.94
N ASN A 591 -8.80 -26.23 -21.79
CA ASN A 591 -9.76 -27.33 -21.62
C ASN A 591 -11.15 -26.88 -21.17
N GLY A 592 -11.45 -25.56 -21.20
CA GLY A 592 -12.73 -24.99 -20.80
C GLY A 592 -13.01 -25.01 -19.28
N ILE A 593 -12.00 -25.25 -18.44
CA ILE A 593 -12.11 -25.24 -16.99
C ILE A 593 -11.82 -23.84 -16.49
N LEU A 594 -12.70 -23.30 -15.65
CA LEU A 594 -12.46 -22.03 -14.95
C LEU A 594 -11.32 -22.20 -13.95
N ASP A 595 -10.18 -21.55 -14.20
CA ASP A 595 -9.04 -21.53 -13.28
C ASP A 595 -8.93 -20.18 -12.59
N GLN A 596 -8.86 -20.20 -11.28
CA GLN A 596 -8.63 -19.05 -10.41
C GLN A 596 -7.50 -19.39 -9.42
N GLY A 597 -6.37 -19.79 -9.95
CA GLY A 597 -5.18 -20.02 -9.12
C GLY A 597 -4.59 -18.71 -8.56
N PRO A 598 -3.72 -18.80 -7.54
CA PRO A 598 -2.93 -17.66 -7.10
C PRO A 598 -2.13 -17.05 -8.26
N GLN A 599 -2.03 -15.72 -8.29
CA GLN A 599 -1.19 -15.03 -9.26
C GLN A 599 0.28 -15.44 -9.05
N LYS A 600 1.03 -15.54 -10.14
CA LYS A 600 2.48 -15.71 -10.12
C LYS A 600 3.21 -14.36 -9.98
N LEU A 601 2.66 -13.48 -9.14
CA LEU A 601 3.23 -12.19 -8.79
C LEU A 601 3.21 -12.12 -7.27
N HIS A 602 4.34 -11.74 -6.66
CA HIS A 602 4.46 -11.61 -5.21
C HIS A 602 4.19 -12.92 -4.44
N ASP A 603 4.52 -14.06 -5.02
CA ASP A 603 4.15 -15.37 -4.50
C ASP A 603 5.33 -16.19 -3.91
N ASP A 604 6.57 -15.73 -4.07
CA ASP A 604 7.76 -16.51 -3.74
C ASP A 604 7.82 -16.90 -2.26
N PHE A 605 7.71 -15.96 -1.32
CA PHE A 605 7.65 -16.27 0.11
C PHE A 605 6.37 -16.99 0.51
N GLY A 606 5.25 -16.69 -0.16
CA GLY A 606 3.99 -17.41 0.03
C GLY A 606 4.09 -18.87 -0.39
N ASN A 607 4.72 -19.17 -1.50
CA ASN A 607 5.02 -20.53 -1.95
C ASN A 607 5.97 -21.25 -0.99
N GLY A 608 6.99 -20.54 -0.49
CA GLY A 608 7.89 -21.07 0.54
C GLY A 608 7.14 -21.47 1.81
N LEU A 609 6.21 -20.63 2.28
CA LEU A 609 5.38 -20.92 3.45
C LEU A 609 4.47 -22.12 3.22
N GLN A 610 3.84 -22.23 2.06
CA GLN A 610 3.05 -23.42 1.70
C GLN A 610 3.90 -24.68 1.74
N MET A 611 5.11 -24.64 1.20
CA MET A 611 6.03 -25.80 1.18
C MET A 611 6.44 -26.22 2.60
N ALA A 612 6.69 -25.26 3.49
CA ALA A 612 7.02 -25.53 4.87
C ALA A 612 5.86 -26.18 5.64
N LEU A 613 4.63 -25.75 5.36
CA LEU A 613 3.44 -26.15 6.10
C LEU A 613 2.66 -27.33 5.48
N VAL A 614 3.17 -27.91 4.42
CA VAL A 614 2.59 -29.14 3.84
C VAL A 614 2.38 -30.20 4.92
N ASN A 615 1.18 -30.79 4.95
CA ASN A 615 0.77 -31.79 5.95
C ASN A 615 0.99 -31.34 7.42
N GLY A 616 0.82 -30.04 7.71
CA GLY A 616 1.01 -29.49 9.05
C GLY A 616 2.45 -29.14 9.41
N GLY A 617 3.41 -29.32 8.50
CA GLY A 617 4.79 -28.91 8.70
C GLY A 617 5.44 -29.55 9.95
N LEU A 618 6.24 -28.77 10.67
CA LEU A 618 6.87 -29.20 11.93
C LEU A 618 5.89 -29.50 13.06
N LEU A 619 4.67 -28.94 13.02
CA LEU A 619 3.64 -29.18 14.04
C LEU A 619 3.01 -30.57 13.93
N ALA A 620 3.07 -31.21 12.78
CA ALA A 620 2.59 -32.57 12.59
C ALA A 620 3.61 -33.63 13.05
N GLU A 621 4.86 -33.24 13.32
CA GLU A 621 5.86 -34.14 13.86
C GLU A 621 5.71 -34.27 15.38
N PRO A 622 5.85 -35.48 15.96
CA PRO A 622 5.90 -35.61 17.41
C PRO A 622 7.09 -34.76 17.92
N LEU A 623 6.78 -33.72 18.67
CA LEU A 623 7.78 -32.97 19.41
C LEU A 623 8.42 -33.96 20.43
N THR A 624 9.73 -33.99 20.53
CA THR A 624 10.54 -34.99 21.24
C THR A 624 10.31 -35.04 22.78
N TYR A 625 9.28 -34.44 23.29
CA TYR A 625 8.87 -34.50 24.68
C TYR A 625 7.40 -34.90 24.78
N ASN A 626 7.12 -36.14 24.82
CA ASN A 626 5.95 -36.93 25.25
C ASN A 626 4.50 -36.33 25.19
N GLU A 627 4.28 -35.19 24.57
CA GLU A 627 2.94 -34.60 24.45
C GLU A 627 2.49 -34.51 23.00
N LYS A 628 1.25 -34.88 22.77
CA LYS A 628 0.65 -34.87 21.43
C LYS A 628 0.54 -33.44 20.93
N VAL A 629 0.87 -33.23 19.66
CA VAL A 629 0.75 -31.92 18.98
C VAL A 629 -0.63 -31.31 19.12
N GLU A 630 -1.67 -32.16 19.25
CA GLU A 630 -3.06 -31.74 19.45
C GLU A 630 -3.28 -30.94 20.75
N GLU A 631 -2.45 -31.14 21.79
CA GLU A 631 -2.54 -30.40 23.04
C GLU A 631 -1.89 -29.01 22.97
N LEU A 632 -1.05 -28.77 21.96
CA LEU A 632 -0.32 -27.53 21.75
C LEU A 632 -1.09 -26.50 20.95
N ILE A 633 -2.04 -26.98 20.15
CA ILE A 633 -2.88 -26.12 19.32
C ILE A 633 -4.09 -25.70 20.14
N PRO A 634 -4.37 -24.40 20.31
CA PRO A 634 -5.59 -23.96 20.99
C PRO A 634 -6.81 -24.66 20.42
N PRO A 635 -7.82 -25.02 21.24
CA PRO A 635 -8.97 -25.83 20.83
C PRO A 635 -9.74 -25.25 19.63
N ASP A 636 -9.78 -23.91 19.54
CA ASP A 636 -10.43 -23.16 18.49
C ASP A 636 -9.68 -23.12 17.15
N THR A 637 -8.38 -23.47 17.17
CA THR A 637 -7.50 -23.51 15.98
C THR A 637 -7.20 -24.94 15.52
N ARG A 638 -7.68 -25.97 16.22
CA ARG A 638 -7.50 -27.36 15.81
C ARG A 638 -8.26 -27.67 14.52
N LEU A 639 -7.61 -28.37 13.62
CA LEU A 639 -8.23 -28.82 12.36
C LEU A 639 -9.54 -29.57 12.59
N GLU A 640 -9.63 -30.35 13.69
CA GLU A 640 -10.83 -31.09 14.05
C GLU A 640 -12.03 -30.19 14.36
N ASN A 641 -11.83 -29.04 14.98
CA ASN A 641 -12.90 -28.08 15.27
C ASN A 641 -13.37 -27.37 14.00
N LEU A 642 -12.47 -27.12 13.05
CA LEU A 642 -12.85 -26.59 11.71
C LEU A 642 -13.67 -27.60 10.91
N MET A 643 -13.45 -28.90 11.15
CA MET A 643 -14.18 -29.98 10.45
C MET A 643 -15.50 -30.36 11.09
N GLN A 644 -15.71 -30.04 12.37
CA GLN A 644 -16.98 -30.26 13.09
C GLN A 644 -18.04 -29.22 12.74
N VAL A 645 -17.66 -28.09 12.15
CA VAL A 645 -18.62 -27.11 11.66
C VAL A 645 -19.27 -27.67 10.38
N SER A 646 -20.41 -28.33 10.59
CA SER A 646 -21.23 -28.78 9.47
C SER A 646 -21.62 -27.59 8.58
N PRO A 647 -21.64 -27.75 7.25
CA PRO A 647 -22.18 -26.74 6.34
C PRO A 647 -23.59 -26.26 6.72
N THR A 648 -24.36 -27.12 7.38
CA THR A 648 -25.71 -26.81 7.87
C THR A 648 -25.75 -25.98 9.15
N SER A 649 -24.65 -25.90 9.94
CA SER A 649 -24.60 -25.09 11.16
C SER A 649 -24.22 -23.61 10.86
N LEU A 650 -23.79 -23.31 9.67
CA LEU A 650 -23.68 -21.94 9.13
C LEU A 650 -25.05 -21.41 8.72
N THR A 651 -26.03 -21.57 9.64
CA THR A 651 -27.40 -21.18 9.41
C THR A 651 -27.58 -19.68 9.48
N GLY A 652 -27.71 -19.16 8.38
CA GLY A 652 -28.28 -17.88 8.05
C GLY A 652 -28.21 -17.70 6.57
N ARG A 653 -28.90 -18.52 5.80
CA ARG A 653 -29.25 -18.31 4.37
C ARG A 653 -28.10 -17.75 3.48
N LYS A 654 -26.87 -18.20 3.66
CA LYS A 654 -25.82 -17.94 2.67
C LYS A 654 -25.43 -19.29 2.08
N THR A 655 -25.74 -19.47 0.82
CA THR A 655 -25.20 -20.55 -0.02
C THR A 655 -23.69 -20.57 0.11
N ILE A 656 -23.15 -21.68 0.62
CA ILE A 656 -21.71 -21.93 0.58
C ILE A 656 -21.32 -21.97 -0.89
N THR A 657 -20.35 -21.17 -1.29
CA THR A 657 -19.86 -21.22 -2.67
C THR A 657 -19.26 -22.62 -2.95
N ALA A 658 -19.33 -23.09 -4.18
CA ALA A 658 -18.74 -24.36 -4.59
C ALA A 658 -17.25 -24.47 -4.19
N ALA A 659 -16.52 -23.35 -4.19
CA ALA A 659 -15.13 -23.26 -3.73
C ALA A 659 -14.99 -23.52 -2.23
N GLN A 660 -15.92 -23.03 -1.40
CA GLN A 660 -15.90 -23.26 0.04
C GLN A 660 -16.24 -24.70 0.38
N GLN A 661 -17.15 -25.32 -0.37
CA GLN A 661 -17.48 -26.75 -0.22
C GLN A 661 -16.29 -27.64 -0.63
N LEU A 662 -15.63 -27.30 -1.74
CA LEU A 662 -14.44 -28.03 -2.20
C LEU A 662 -13.30 -27.93 -1.19
N SER A 663 -13.07 -26.75 -0.63
CA SER A 663 -12.06 -26.52 0.43
C SER A 663 -12.38 -27.36 1.69
N TYR A 664 -13.64 -27.42 2.08
CA TYR A 664 -14.10 -28.25 3.21
C TYR A 664 -13.89 -29.75 2.96
N ASP A 665 -14.27 -30.24 1.78
CA ASP A 665 -14.14 -31.65 1.42
C ASP A 665 -12.65 -32.05 1.29
N LEU A 666 -11.81 -31.16 0.80
CA LEU A 666 -10.37 -31.35 0.71
C LEU A 666 -9.74 -31.43 2.11
N ALA A 667 -10.09 -30.53 3.01
CA ALA A 667 -9.65 -30.54 4.40
C ALA A 667 -10.05 -31.85 5.11
N ARG A 668 -11.29 -32.32 4.87
CA ARG A 668 -11.82 -33.59 5.42
C ARG A 668 -11.09 -34.82 4.90
N HIS A 669 -10.65 -34.83 3.63
CA HIS A 669 -9.86 -35.93 3.06
C HIS A 669 -8.44 -35.94 3.60
N ILE A 670 -7.82 -34.79 3.77
CA ILE A 670 -6.47 -34.64 4.34
C ILE A 670 -6.45 -35.15 5.78
N ALA A 671 -7.42 -34.77 6.61
CA ALA A 671 -7.50 -35.21 8.01
C ALA A 671 -7.73 -36.72 8.18
N LYS A 672 -8.33 -37.37 7.18
CA LYS A 672 -8.50 -38.82 7.17
C LYS A 672 -7.28 -39.57 6.63
N GLY A 673 -6.18 -38.88 6.31
CA GLY A 673 -4.98 -39.50 5.71
C GLY A 673 -5.22 -40.08 4.32
N LYS A 674 -6.31 -39.69 3.67
CA LYS A 674 -6.63 -40.15 2.31
C LYS A 674 -6.31 -39.05 1.33
N LEU A 675 -5.50 -39.36 0.32
CA LEU A 675 -5.34 -38.47 -0.83
C LEU A 675 -6.71 -38.22 -1.49
N PRO A 676 -7.05 -36.99 -1.85
CA PRO A 676 -8.30 -36.71 -2.54
C PRO A 676 -8.35 -37.54 -3.85
N PRO A 677 -9.52 -38.06 -4.24
CA PRO A 677 -9.64 -38.83 -5.48
C PRO A 677 -9.17 -37.97 -6.66
N ARG A 678 -8.43 -38.57 -7.56
CA ARG A 678 -7.76 -37.93 -8.72
C ARG A 678 -8.69 -37.17 -9.68
N ARG A 679 -10.03 -37.25 -9.47
CA ARG A 679 -11.08 -36.56 -10.23
C ARG A 679 -12.29 -36.35 -9.32
N ALA A 680 -12.38 -35.23 -8.63
CA ALA A 680 -13.69 -34.61 -8.42
C ALA A 680 -13.99 -33.85 -9.71
N ARG A 681 -14.90 -34.36 -10.50
CA ARG A 681 -15.37 -33.65 -11.70
C ARG A 681 -16.14 -32.43 -11.23
N PHE A 682 -15.73 -31.26 -11.65
CA PHE A 682 -16.44 -29.99 -11.47
C PHE A 682 -17.85 -30.04 -12.13
N ASP A 683 -18.07 -30.98 -13.06
CA ASP A 683 -19.27 -31.08 -13.90
C ASP A 683 -20.55 -31.48 -13.13
N GLU A 684 -20.45 -32.05 -11.91
CA GLU A 684 -21.64 -32.46 -11.13
C GLU A 684 -22.25 -31.33 -10.29
N TYR A 685 -21.61 -30.15 -10.22
CA TYR A 685 -22.07 -29.04 -9.39
C TYR A 685 -22.67 -27.85 -10.16
N TYR A 686 -22.63 -27.87 -11.50
CA TYR A 686 -23.18 -26.76 -12.31
C TYR A 686 -24.63 -26.99 -12.79
N ASP A 687 -25.16 -28.21 -12.69
CA ASP A 687 -26.55 -28.50 -13.09
C ASP A 687 -27.59 -28.21 -11.99
N ALA A 688 -27.22 -27.59 -10.87
CA ALA A 688 -28.11 -27.28 -9.75
C ALA A 688 -28.36 -25.77 -9.58
N TYR A 689 -28.10 -24.96 -10.61
CA TYR A 689 -28.48 -23.53 -10.61
C TYR A 689 -29.07 -23.14 -11.96
#